data_8fb739886eb77dc7c11cbdb1ad983756
#
_entry.id   8fb739886eb77dc7c11cbdb1ad983756
#
_cell.length_a   1.000
_cell.length_b   1.000
_cell.length_c   1.000
_cell.angle_alpha   90.00
_cell.angle_beta   90.00
_cell.angle_gamma   90.00
#
_symmetry.space_group_name_H-M   'P 1'
#
loop_
_entity.id
_entity.type
_entity.pdbx_description
1 polymer ?
#
loop_
_entity_poly.entity_id
_entity_poly.type
_entity_poly.pdbx_seq_one_letter_code
_entity_poly.pdbx_strand_id
1 'polypeptide(L)'
;MKSALSSLWQKLFGHPVRAFGVVSLLLLIFLAIAPAKNHFSEWRHYQKQYLSLIASRGDAVTLQRHFHDHDGIQQIWLPQLGVVDRCTTCHVGLKEASLADVSTQPFRQHPVIPHTLDQFGCVTCHRGQGPATTVEEAHSSTLAWEQPILPARYVQSSCGQCHRAPLTGTPQLNLGRNLLGRYGCVHCHTIKLPDGSAIKPTDDPPSLEHVADKTTREWIYAWLKDPQAYAVTATMPNFKLSDPDARDVSAFLIADSTPLAGDTAPASTDKGQKTPDPAAGASLYGESFCASCHAVQNAAGNVVGGDVGPELTRVGNKVKPEWLRAWLRNPRVYDAGTAMPHYRLTDPQVSLLTAFLGNKTDSDLLANVHLDAATPEQIAHGKLLVTEYGCASCHEINGIKKPDNFAPELTRIGSKPLTQIIFLPGMTHAIPDYIAAKIRQPRSFGSALKMPQFSLAPAQIDALTTALLSLTDRAHDLPLALTVPAKPPSNYQPAGKAGQLMADMACFSCHAINGRGGDMAPDLTWEGSSVQRPWLQAFLKNPGTLRPALIRRMPRFNLSDDDAKELTDYIMTVYQTPAFDRDAMPSSGYPPAQVEQGKQLFYSKYACQSCHIVDTKVDKGYVGPTLTQVGSRLNAAWIYHWLKNPQSMRPGAIEPNRNMNDEDARALTAFLMTQKGSSKQEAKK
;
A
#
# COMPACT_ATOMS: atom_id res chain seq x y z
N MET A 1 32.05 -43.98 -48.21
CA MET A 1 31.06 -42.90 -48.21
C MET A 1 31.48 -41.68 -49.08
N LYS A 2 32.69 -41.16 -48.97
CA LYS A 2 33.14 -39.98 -49.74
C LYS A 2 33.17 -40.23 -51.28
N SER A 3 33.55 -41.40 -51.75
CA SER A 3 33.62 -41.74 -53.21
C SER A 3 32.22 -41.90 -53.84
N ALA A 4 31.27 -42.45 -53.09
CA ALA A 4 29.88 -42.60 -53.57
C ALA A 4 29.16 -41.23 -53.69
N LEU A 5 29.41 -40.30 -52.76
CA LEU A 5 28.90 -38.95 -52.77
C LEU A 5 29.48 -38.10 -53.94
N SER A 6 30.77 -38.25 -54.25
CA SER A 6 31.39 -37.54 -55.36
C SER A 6 30.89 -38.05 -56.72
N SER A 7 30.68 -39.34 -56.86
CA SER A 7 30.10 -39.94 -58.08
C SER A 7 28.62 -39.51 -58.28
N LEU A 8 27.82 -39.46 -57.18
CA LEU A 8 26.45 -39.00 -57.25
C LEU A 8 26.40 -37.50 -57.64
N TRP A 9 27.29 -36.69 -57.06
CA TRP A 9 27.42 -35.28 -57.36
C TRP A 9 27.76 -35.03 -58.84
N GLN A 10 28.73 -35.75 -59.41
CA GLN A 10 29.07 -35.65 -60.80
C GLN A 10 27.93 -36.12 -61.74
N LYS A 11 27.16 -37.16 -61.36
CA LYS A 11 26.03 -37.64 -62.16
C LYS A 11 24.87 -36.62 -62.15
N LEU A 12 24.64 -35.92 -61.06
CA LEU A 12 23.53 -34.95 -60.90
C LEU A 12 23.90 -33.56 -61.46
N PHE A 13 25.11 -33.07 -61.21
CA PHE A 13 25.53 -31.74 -61.53
C PHE A 13 26.59 -31.57 -62.61
N GLY A 14 27.15 -32.69 -63.12
CA GLY A 14 28.18 -32.68 -64.14
C GLY A 14 27.72 -32.27 -65.56
N HIS A 15 26.43 -32.10 -65.78
CA HIS A 15 25.87 -31.61 -67.06
C HIS A 15 24.89 -30.49 -66.78
N PRO A 16 24.99 -29.33 -67.48
CA PRO A 16 24.20 -28.13 -67.15
C PRO A 16 22.67 -28.35 -67.14
N VAL A 17 22.14 -29.13 -68.05
CA VAL A 17 20.69 -29.43 -68.15
C VAL A 17 20.23 -30.28 -66.97
N ARG A 18 21.02 -31.26 -66.52
CA ARG A 18 20.71 -32.07 -65.38
C ARG A 18 20.83 -31.27 -64.07
N ALA A 19 21.84 -30.43 -63.94
CA ALA A 19 22.00 -29.53 -62.82
C ALA A 19 20.81 -28.59 -62.71
N PHE A 20 20.37 -27.96 -63.84
CA PHE A 20 19.17 -27.11 -63.88
C PHE A 20 17.93 -27.88 -63.46
N GLY A 21 17.72 -29.13 -63.98
CA GLY A 21 16.58 -29.97 -63.62
C GLY A 21 16.55 -30.30 -62.10
N VAL A 22 17.72 -30.65 -61.54
CA VAL A 22 17.83 -30.94 -60.09
C VAL A 22 17.55 -29.70 -59.25
N VAL A 23 18.16 -28.58 -59.62
CA VAL A 23 17.90 -27.30 -58.87
C VAL A 23 16.47 -26.85 -59.00
N SER A 24 15.86 -26.98 -60.19
CA SER A 24 14.45 -26.63 -60.37
C SER A 24 13.52 -27.57 -59.57
N LEU A 25 13.82 -28.85 -59.54
CA LEU A 25 13.06 -29.80 -58.71
C LEU A 25 13.20 -29.49 -57.18
N LEU A 26 14.42 -29.21 -56.75
CA LEU A 26 14.65 -28.77 -55.35
C LEU A 26 13.89 -27.47 -55.04
N LEU A 27 13.91 -26.52 -55.95
CA LEU A 27 13.15 -25.27 -55.81
C LEU A 27 11.64 -25.53 -55.69
N LEU A 28 11.09 -26.41 -56.55
CA LEU A 28 9.68 -26.80 -56.48
C LEU A 28 9.36 -27.50 -55.14
N ILE A 29 10.24 -28.39 -54.65
CA ILE A 29 10.10 -29.01 -53.36
C ILE A 29 10.10 -27.98 -52.25
N PHE A 30 11.03 -27.03 -52.23
CA PHE A 30 11.07 -25.98 -51.25
C PHE A 30 9.83 -25.04 -51.31
N LEU A 31 9.35 -24.73 -52.53
CA LEU A 31 8.12 -23.99 -52.71
C LEU A 31 6.88 -24.72 -52.22
N ALA A 32 6.86 -26.05 -52.27
CA ALA A 32 5.78 -26.85 -51.73
C ALA A 32 5.86 -27.04 -50.19
N ILE A 33 7.05 -26.97 -49.58
CA ILE A 33 7.24 -27.10 -48.13
C ILE A 33 6.60 -25.93 -47.38
N ALA A 34 6.68 -24.71 -47.89
CA ALA A 34 6.14 -23.53 -47.21
C ALA A 34 4.61 -23.60 -46.99
N PRO A 35 3.74 -23.86 -48.00
CA PRO A 35 2.32 -24.05 -47.79
C PRO A 35 2.01 -25.31 -46.94
N ALA A 36 2.78 -26.40 -47.10
CA ALA A 36 2.63 -27.59 -46.26
C ALA A 36 2.89 -27.26 -44.78
N LYS A 37 4.01 -26.58 -44.47
CA LYS A 37 4.31 -26.11 -43.11
C LYS A 37 3.22 -25.24 -42.55
N ASN A 38 2.69 -24.30 -43.35
CA ASN A 38 1.59 -23.43 -42.94
C ASN A 38 0.30 -24.21 -42.67
N HIS A 39 0.02 -25.27 -43.43
CA HIS A 39 -1.15 -26.13 -43.21
C HIS A 39 -1.11 -26.90 -41.89
N PHE A 40 0.08 -27.32 -41.44
CA PHE A 40 0.33 -28.06 -40.21
C PHE A 40 0.75 -27.14 -39.05
N SER A 41 0.63 -25.84 -39.19
CA SER A 41 1.02 -24.89 -38.12
C SER A 41 0.18 -25.05 -36.88
N GLU A 42 0.79 -24.87 -35.72
CA GLU A 42 0.18 -25.08 -34.40
C GLU A 42 -1.02 -24.14 -34.17
N TRP A 43 -0.94 -22.88 -34.59
CA TRP A 43 -2.02 -21.92 -34.44
C TRP A 43 -3.31 -22.32 -35.16
N ARG A 44 -3.21 -23.03 -36.34
CA ARG A 44 -4.38 -23.57 -37.06
C ARG A 44 -5.09 -24.66 -36.26
N HIS A 45 -4.35 -25.44 -35.48
CA HIS A 45 -4.92 -26.45 -34.61
C HIS A 45 -5.86 -25.79 -33.57
N TYR A 46 -5.42 -24.71 -32.92
CA TYR A 46 -6.27 -23.98 -31.98
C TYR A 46 -7.48 -23.34 -32.65
N GLN A 47 -7.34 -22.73 -33.81
CA GLN A 47 -8.49 -22.20 -34.54
C GLN A 47 -9.51 -23.28 -34.90
N LYS A 48 -9.10 -24.45 -35.33
CA LYS A 48 -9.99 -25.59 -35.59
C LYS A 48 -10.70 -26.07 -34.31
N GLN A 49 -10.00 -26.18 -33.22
CA GLN A 49 -10.60 -26.55 -31.93
C GLN A 49 -11.65 -25.51 -31.49
N TYR A 50 -11.35 -24.23 -31.63
CA TYR A 50 -12.27 -23.14 -31.35
C TYR A 50 -13.54 -23.26 -32.18
N LEU A 51 -13.43 -23.44 -33.53
CA LEU A 51 -14.56 -23.60 -34.42
C LEU A 51 -15.41 -24.83 -34.05
N SER A 52 -14.79 -25.94 -33.66
CA SER A 52 -15.49 -27.11 -33.18
C SER A 52 -16.25 -26.84 -31.87
N LEU A 53 -15.67 -26.06 -30.96
CA LEU A 53 -16.30 -25.65 -29.70
C LEU A 53 -17.56 -24.80 -29.97
N ILE A 54 -17.44 -23.77 -30.80
CA ILE A 54 -18.58 -22.90 -31.15
C ILE A 54 -19.67 -23.69 -31.89
N ALA A 55 -19.29 -24.56 -32.83
CA ALA A 55 -20.26 -25.42 -33.54
C ALA A 55 -21.04 -26.35 -32.57
N SER A 56 -20.36 -26.92 -31.58
CA SER A 56 -20.99 -27.75 -30.56
C SER A 56 -22.00 -27.01 -29.67
N ARG A 57 -21.90 -25.70 -29.60
CA ARG A 57 -22.85 -24.84 -28.85
C ARG A 57 -24.05 -24.37 -29.69
N GLY A 58 -24.07 -24.69 -30.97
CA GLY A 58 -25.16 -24.32 -31.87
C GLY A 58 -25.19 -22.83 -32.23
N ASP A 59 -24.13 -22.08 -31.95
CA ASP A 59 -24.04 -20.65 -32.27
C ASP A 59 -23.62 -20.43 -33.73
N ALA A 60 -24.58 -20.57 -34.63
CA ALA A 60 -24.38 -20.40 -36.07
C ALA A 60 -23.96 -18.98 -36.47
N VAL A 61 -24.38 -17.96 -35.72
CA VAL A 61 -24.06 -16.55 -35.97
C VAL A 61 -22.59 -16.30 -35.69
N THR A 62 -22.10 -16.72 -34.51
CA THR A 62 -20.69 -16.62 -34.13
C THR A 62 -19.83 -17.46 -35.08
N LEU A 63 -20.25 -18.65 -35.46
CA LEU A 63 -19.54 -19.50 -36.42
C LEU A 63 -19.35 -18.80 -37.78
N GLN A 64 -20.40 -18.18 -38.31
CA GLN A 64 -20.34 -17.48 -39.59
C GLN A 64 -19.47 -16.23 -39.53
N ARG A 65 -19.51 -15.48 -38.43
CA ARG A 65 -18.65 -14.32 -38.20
C ARG A 65 -17.18 -14.73 -38.17
N HIS A 66 -16.83 -15.81 -37.52
CA HIS A 66 -15.43 -16.27 -37.40
C HIS A 66 -14.80 -16.76 -38.71
N PHE A 67 -15.59 -17.37 -39.59
CA PHE A 67 -15.08 -17.72 -40.94
C PHE A 67 -14.67 -16.51 -41.76
N HIS A 68 -15.22 -15.31 -41.46
CA HIS A 68 -14.92 -14.08 -42.17
C HIS A 68 -13.78 -13.26 -41.52
N ASP A 69 -13.74 -13.20 -40.18
CA ASP A 69 -12.95 -12.19 -39.48
C ASP A 69 -11.68 -12.75 -38.84
N HIS A 70 -11.56 -14.06 -38.63
CA HIS A 70 -10.51 -14.66 -37.80
C HIS A 70 -9.74 -15.85 -38.39
N ASP A 71 -9.89 -16.14 -39.67
CA ASP A 71 -9.07 -17.18 -40.33
C ASP A 71 -7.67 -16.61 -40.62
N GLY A 72 -6.65 -17.31 -40.15
CA GLY A 72 -5.26 -16.93 -40.37
C GLY A 72 -4.57 -16.29 -39.16
N ILE A 73 -3.42 -15.71 -39.40
CA ILE A 73 -2.62 -15.04 -38.35
C ILE A 73 -3.21 -13.66 -38.10
N GLN A 74 -3.71 -13.44 -36.90
CA GLN A 74 -4.18 -12.15 -36.41
C GLN A 74 -3.03 -11.36 -35.81
N GLN A 75 -2.89 -10.09 -36.19
CA GLN A 75 -1.78 -9.26 -35.71
C GLN A 75 -2.27 -7.86 -35.30
N ILE A 76 -1.92 -7.46 -34.09
CA ILE A 76 -2.06 -6.10 -33.58
C ILE A 76 -0.68 -5.47 -33.66
N TRP A 77 -0.59 -4.31 -34.32
CA TRP A 77 0.65 -3.56 -34.44
C TRP A 77 0.50 -2.20 -33.79
N LEU A 78 1.28 -1.95 -32.75
CA LEU A 78 1.26 -0.74 -31.91
C LEU A 78 2.65 -0.10 -31.89
N PRO A 79 3.04 0.67 -32.93
CA PRO A 79 4.38 1.24 -33.05
C PRO A 79 4.71 2.19 -31.89
N GLN A 80 3.73 2.93 -31.37
CA GLN A 80 3.89 3.82 -30.23
C GLN A 80 4.28 3.10 -28.92
N LEU A 81 3.98 1.80 -28.83
CA LEU A 81 4.34 0.94 -27.69
C LEU A 81 5.47 -0.02 -28.02
N GLY A 82 5.98 -0.01 -29.26
CA GLY A 82 6.94 -1.00 -29.75
C GLY A 82 6.41 -2.43 -29.75
N VAL A 83 5.09 -2.62 -29.92
CA VAL A 83 4.42 -3.93 -29.78
C VAL A 83 3.96 -4.45 -31.13
N VAL A 84 4.32 -5.72 -31.39
CA VAL A 84 3.68 -6.59 -32.40
C VAL A 84 3.09 -7.77 -31.62
N ASP A 85 1.79 -8.04 -31.77
CA ASP A 85 1.08 -9.01 -30.97
C ASP A 85 0.23 -9.92 -31.87
N ARG A 86 0.45 -11.22 -31.76
CA ARG A 86 -0.27 -12.27 -32.49
C ARG A 86 -1.02 -13.25 -31.58
N CYS A 87 -1.11 -12.93 -30.29
CA CYS A 87 -1.71 -13.83 -29.29
C CYS A 87 -3.17 -14.19 -29.65
N THR A 88 -3.93 -13.24 -30.23
CA THR A 88 -5.30 -13.48 -30.69
C THR A 88 -5.41 -14.50 -31.81
N THR A 89 -4.31 -14.89 -32.46
CA THR A 89 -4.28 -15.99 -33.45
C THR A 89 -4.67 -17.32 -32.83
N CYS A 90 -4.23 -17.62 -31.58
CA CYS A 90 -4.58 -18.82 -30.83
C CYS A 90 -5.67 -18.55 -29.78
N HIS A 91 -5.64 -17.38 -29.12
CA HIS A 91 -6.62 -16.95 -28.13
C HIS A 91 -7.85 -16.29 -28.77
N VAL A 92 -8.54 -17.03 -29.64
CA VAL A 92 -9.62 -16.51 -30.51
C VAL A 92 -10.87 -16.11 -29.70
N GLY A 93 -11.17 -16.82 -28.61
CA GLY A 93 -12.39 -16.65 -27.81
C GLY A 93 -12.40 -15.49 -26.82
N LEU A 94 -11.36 -14.68 -26.74
CA LEU A 94 -11.18 -13.66 -25.68
C LEU A 94 -12.32 -12.64 -25.56
N LYS A 95 -12.99 -12.29 -26.68
CA LYS A 95 -14.07 -11.31 -26.73
C LYS A 95 -15.47 -11.94 -26.72
N GLU A 96 -15.56 -13.29 -26.71
CA GLU A 96 -16.82 -14.00 -26.88
C GLU A 96 -17.53 -14.24 -25.54
N ALA A 97 -18.65 -13.53 -25.34
CA ALA A 97 -19.46 -13.67 -24.11
C ALA A 97 -20.06 -15.08 -23.94
N SER A 98 -20.34 -15.79 -25.07
CA SER A 98 -20.79 -17.18 -25.05
C SER A 98 -19.80 -18.19 -24.49
N LEU A 99 -18.54 -17.76 -24.28
CA LEU A 99 -17.45 -18.57 -23.72
C LEU A 99 -17.06 -18.17 -22.28
N ALA A 100 -17.90 -17.41 -21.59
CA ALA A 100 -17.64 -16.97 -20.22
C ALA A 100 -17.54 -18.14 -19.22
N ASP A 101 -18.26 -19.25 -19.48
CA ASP A 101 -18.28 -20.49 -18.70
C ASP A 101 -17.15 -21.45 -19.05
N VAL A 102 -16.40 -21.20 -20.12
CA VAL A 102 -15.30 -22.06 -20.55
C VAL A 102 -14.10 -21.84 -19.62
N SER A 103 -13.69 -22.90 -18.92
CA SER A 103 -12.52 -22.89 -18.05
C SER A 103 -11.21 -23.18 -18.78
N THR A 104 -11.30 -23.82 -19.97
CA THR A 104 -10.15 -24.31 -20.74
C THR A 104 -9.50 -23.20 -21.55
N GLN A 105 -8.20 -22.99 -21.36
CA GLN A 105 -7.39 -22.14 -22.25
C GLN A 105 -7.14 -22.88 -23.58
N PRO A 106 -6.99 -22.14 -24.70
CA PRO A 106 -6.92 -20.68 -24.84
C PRO A 106 -8.26 -19.99 -25.17
N PHE A 107 -9.41 -20.66 -24.94
CA PHE A 107 -10.72 -20.22 -25.45
C PHE A 107 -11.57 -19.46 -24.44
N ARG A 108 -11.12 -19.39 -23.19
CA ARG A 108 -11.86 -18.68 -22.14
C ARG A 108 -11.98 -17.19 -22.45
N GLN A 109 -13.18 -16.63 -22.22
CA GLN A 109 -13.38 -15.18 -22.27
C GLN A 109 -12.44 -14.46 -21.30
N HIS A 110 -11.83 -13.37 -21.77
CA HIS A 110 -10.98 -12.55 -20.92
C HIS A 110 -11.84 -11.77 -19.90
N PRO A 111 -11.42 -11.67 -18.61
CA PRO A 111 -12.07 -10.77 -17.66
C PRO A 111 -12.13 -9.34 -18.19
N VAL A 112 -13.12 -8.57 -17.72
CA VAL A 112 -13.24 -7.15 -18.09
C VAL A 112 -11.98 -6.39 -17.70
N ILE A 113 -11.40 -5.68 -18.67
CA ILE A 113 -10.22 -4.83 -18.50
C ILE A 113 -10.55 -3.41 -18.93
N PRO A 114 -9.93 -2.38 -18.28
CA PRO A 114 -10.20 -0.98 -18.61
C PRO A 114 -9.60 -0.54 -19.96
N HIS A 115 -8.72 -1.34 -20.55
CA HIS A 115 -8.01 -1.05 -21.80
C HIS A 115 -8.44 -1.98 -22.91
N THR A 116 -8.64 -1.47 -24.13
CA THR A 116 -8.96 -2.32 -25.28
C THR A 116 -7.72 -3.04 -25.80
N LEU A 117 -7.90 -4.29 -26.24
CA LEU A 117 -6.81 -5.08 -26.80
C LEU A 117 -6.20 -4.43 -28.04
N ASP A 118 -7.03 -3.76 -28.83
CA ASP A 118 -6.59 -3.08 -30.07
C ASP A 118 -5.68 -1.86 -29.81
N GLN A 119 -5.76 -1.27 -28.61
CA GLN A 119 -4.93 -0.13 -28.22
C GLN A 119 -3.65 -0.51 -27.46
N PHE A 120 -3.63 -1.67 -26.80
CA PHE A 120 -2.53 -2.06 -25.92
C PHE A 120 -1.90 -3.40 -26.26
N GLY A 121 -2.58 -4.30 -26.96
CA GLY A 121 -2.14 -5.67 -27.19
C GLY A 121 -2.11 -6.51 -25.90
N CYS A 122 -1.83 -7.78 -26.01
CA CYS A 122 -1.80 -8.75 -24.90
C CYS A 122 -0.44 -8.69 -24.15
N VAL A 123 0.66 -8.61 -24.91
CA VAL A 123 2.03 -8.65 -24.32
C VAL A 123 2.37 -7.43 -23.49
N THR A 124 1.65 -6.34 -23.63
CA THR A 124 1.81 -5.16 -22.76
C THR A 124 1.46 -5.51 -21.31
N CYS A 125 0.47 -6.38 -21.09
CA CYS A 125 0.06 -6.83 -19.77
C CYS A 125 0.67 -8.16 -19.37
N HIS A 126 0.76 -9.13 -20.32
CA HIS A 126 1.14 -10.50 -20.02
C HIS A 126 2.60 -10.82 -20.29
N ARG A 127 3.38 -9.91 -20.93
CA ARG A 127 4.73 -10.21 -21.45
C ARG A 127 4.69 -11.36 -22.48
N GLY A 128 5.73 -12.15 -22.55
CA GLY A 128 5.85 -13.18 -23.59
C GLY A 128 6.29 -12.61 -24.94
N GLN A 129 6.44 -13.48 -25.95
CA GLN A 129 6.89 -13.09 -27.29
C GLN A 129 5.68 -12.85 -28.21
N GLY A 130 5.26 -11.61 -28.36
CA GLY A 130 4.09 -11.22 -29.16
C GLY A 130 4.07 -11.71 -30.61
N PRO A 131 5.17 -11.60 -31.39
CA PRO A 131 5.20 -12.04 -32.80
C PRO A 131 5.26 -13.55 -32.99
N ALA A 132 5.37 -14.35 -31.92
CA ALA A 132 5.42 -15.80 -31.99
C ALA A 132 4.11 -16.42 -32.54
N THR A 133 4.23 -17.62 -33.13
CA THR A 133 3.11 -18.39 -33.70
C THR A 133 3.03 -19.81 -33.17
N THR A 134 3.89 -20.14 -32.21
CA THR A 134 3.88 -21.41 -31.45
C THR A 134 3.74 -21.11 -29.97
N VAL A 135 3.20 -22.06 -29.20
CA VAL A 135 3.01 -21.90 -27.75
C VAL A 135 4.35 -21.77 -27.03
N GLU A 136 5.32 -22.58 -27.41
CA GLU A 136 6.64 -22.57 -26.79
C GLU A 136 7.32 -21.19 -26.96
N GLU A 137 7.36 -20.67 -28.18
CA GLU A 137 7.95 -19.36 -28.45
C GLU A 137 7.17 -18.22 -27.79
N ALA A 138 5.83 -18.29 -27.77
CA ALA A 138 5.00 -17.24 -27.19
C ALA A 138 5.09 -17.16 -25.67
N HIS A 139 5.17 -18.30 -24.98
CA HIS A 139 4.99 -18.39 -23.54
C HIS A 139 6.30 -18.64 -22.78
N SER A 140 7.28 -19.30 -23.40
CA SER A 140 8.54 -19.68 -22.72
C SER A 140 9.67 -18.69 -23.00
N SER A 141 10.74 -18.77 -22.21
CA SER A 141 12.00 -18.11 -22.55
C SER A 141 12.72 -18.94 -23.62
N THR A 142 13.25 -18.24 -24.63
CA THR A 142 14.07 -18.84 -25.70
C THR A 142 15.42 -18.13 -25.78
N LEU A 143 16.35 -18.66 -26.57
CA LEU A 143 17.65 -18.02 -26.79
C LEU A 143 17.53 -16.56 -27.30
N ALA A 144 16.46 -16.25 -28.03
CA ALA A 144 16.21 -14.93 -28.59
C ALA A 144 15.25 -14.07 -27.75
N TRP A 145 14.65 -14.64 -26.69
CA TRP A 145 13.65 -13.95 -25.87
C TRP A 145 13.71 -14.42 -24.42
N GLU A 146 14.19 -13.56 -23.51
CA GLU A 146 14.43 -13.88 -22.11
C GLU A 146 13.19 -13.68 -21.21
N GLN A 147 12.12 -13.06 -21.72
CA GLN A 147 10.93 -12.72 -20.93
C GLN A 147 9.75 -13.64 -21.27
N PRO A 148 9.57 -14.74 -20.55
CA PRO A 148 8.41 -15.61 -20.73
C PRO A 148 7.11 -14.89 -20.36
N ILE A 149 5.98 -15.55 -20.66
CA ILE A 149 4.68 -15.04 -20.22
C ILE A 149 4.69 -14.87 -18.69
N LEU A 150 4.12 -13.75 -18.24
CA LEU A 150 4.07 -13.43 -16.82
C LEU A 150 3.01 -14.31 -16.12
N PRO A 151 3.34 -15.00 -15.02
CA PRO A 151 2.34 -15.72 -14.23
C PRO A 151 1.18 -14.80 -13.85
N ALA A 152 -0.06 -15.30 -13.97
CA ALA A 152 -1.27 -14.49 -13.78
C ALA A 152 -1.30 -13.73 -12.43
N ARG A 153 -0.73 -14.32 -11.36
CA ARG A 153 -0.62 -13.67 -10.05
C ARG A 153 0.21 -12.39 -10.05
N TYR A 154 1.07 -12.18 -11.06
CA TYR A 154 1.93 -11.00 -11.16
C TYR A 154 1.50 -10.03 -12.28
N VAL A 155 0.40 -10.27 -12.97
CA VAL A 155 -0.04 -9.46 -14.11
C VAL A 155 -0.20 -7.97 -13.76
N GLN A 156 -0.58 -7.65 -12.53
CA GLN A 156 -0.70 -6.28 -12.06
C GLN A 156 0.62 -5.50 -12.10
N SER A 157 1.77 -6.18 -12.16
CA SER A 157 3.06 -5.51 -12.32
C SER A 157 3.15 -4.70 -13.61
N SER A 158 2.49 -5.15 -14.66
CA SER A 158 2.46 -4.46 -15.95
C SER A 158 1.69 -3.13 -15.90
N CYS A 159 0.67 -3.03 -15.04
CA CYS A 159 -0.03 -1.77 -14.80
C CYS A 159 0.93 -0.68 -14.27
N GLY A 160 1.88 -1.08 -13.44
CA GLY A 160 2.84 -0.17 -12.83
C GLY A 160 3.87 0.44 -13.78
N GLN A 161 3.98 -0.08 -14.99
CA GLN A 161 4.84 0.52 -16.04
C GLN A 161 4.30 1.87 -16.52
N CYS A 162 2.98 2.04 -16.53
CA CYS A 162 2.31 3.27 -16.97
C CYS A 162 1.71 4.05 -15.79
N HIS A 163 1.10 3.36 -14.82
CA HIS A 163 0.38 3.97 -13.69
C HIS A 163 1.25 4.05 -12.44
N ARG A 164 1.53 5.26 -11.99
CA ARG A 164 2.33 5.51 -10.78
C ARG A 164 1.47 5.68 -9.55
N ALA A 165 0.30 6.29 -9.68
CA ALA A 165 -0.66 6.43 -8.59
C ALA A 165 -1.35 5.09 -8.29
N PRO A 166 -1.82 4.88 -7.05
CA PRO A 166 -2.63 3.73 -6.70
C PRO A 166 -3.90 3.64 -7.58
N LEU A 167 -4.20 2.44 -8.07
CA LEU A 167 -5.40 2.15 -8.87
C LEU A 167 -6.31 1.19 -8.10
N THR A 168 -7.61 1.43 -8.13
CA THR A 168 -8.61 0.58 -7.45
C THR A 168 -8.55 -0.88 -7.95
N GLY A 169 -8.27 -1.10 -9.23
CA GLY A 169 -8.19 -2.43 -9.84
C GLY A 169 -6.88 -3.18 -9.63
N THR A 170 -5.89 -2.62 -8.90
CA THR A 170 -4.56 -3.23 -8.72
C THR A 170 -4.17 -3.38 -7.25
N PRO A 171 -4.95 -4.09 -6.43
CA PRO A 171 -4.70 -4.17 -4.99
C PRO A 171 -3.33 -4.77 -4.64
N GLN A 172 -2.86 -5.75 -5.40
CA GLN A 172 -1.58 -6.40 -5.14
C GLN A 172 -0.39 -5.49 -5.46
N LEU A 173 -0.44 -4.74 -6.57
CA LEU A 173 0.57 -3.75 -6.91
C LEU A 173 0.60 -2.61 -5.87
N ASN A 174 -0.57 -2.12 -5.47
CA ASN A 174 -0.70 -1.06 -4.46
C ASN A 174 -0.14 -1.52 -3.12
N LEU A 175 -0.49 -2.75 -2.68
CA LEU A 175 0.06 -3.34 -1.47
C LEU A 175 1.59 -3.46 -1.55
N GLY A 176 2.13 -3.96 -2.65
CA GLY A 176 3.57 -4.11 -2.83
C GLY A 176 4.32 -2.78 -2.77
N ARG A 177 3.80 -1.73 -3.39
CA ARG A 177 4.36 -0.37 -3.31
C ARG A 177 4.34 0.19 -1.89
N ASN A 178 3.25 -0.03 -1.16
CA ASN A 178 3.16 0.36 0.25
C ASN A 178 4.18 -0.39 1.10
N LEU A 179 4.33 -1.71 0.89
CA LEU A 179 5.28 -2.53 1.64
C LEU A 179 6.74 -2.14 1.38
N LEU A 180 7.11 -1.68 0.16
CA LEU A 180 8.46 -1.16 -0.13
C LEU A 180 8.82 0.02 0.78
N GLY A 181 7.87 0.93 1.01
CA GLY A 181 8.04 2.05 1.94
C GLY A 181 8.00 1.60 3.41
N ARG A 182 6.98 0.83 3.80
CA ARG A 182 6.72 0.40 5.18
C ARG A 182 7.86 -0.44 5.77
N TYR A 183 8.41 -1.38 5.01
CA TYR A 183 9.56 -2.19 5.44
C TYR A 183 10.90 -1.52 5.15
N GLY A 184 10.90 -0.29 4.67
CA GLY A 184 12.09 0.51 4.49
C GLY A 184 13.08 -0.05 3.46
N CYS A 185 12.64 -0.81 2.46
CA CYS A 185 13.52 -1.32 1.39
C CYS A 185 14.31 -0.19 0.72
N VAL A 186 13.66 0.98 0.59
CA VAL A 186 14.24 2.19 -0.02
C VAL A 186 15.24 2.94 0.86
N HIS A 187 15.44 2.53 2.11
CA HIS A 187 16.55 3.05 2.92
C HIS A 187 17.91 2.53 2.43
N CYS A 188 17.94 1.30 1.92
CA CYS A 188 19.17 0.68 1.40
C CYS A 188 19.20 0.67 -0.14
N HIS A 189 18.06 0.47 -0.80
CA HIS A 189 17.95 0.36 -2.25
C HIS A 189 17.41 1.66 -2.87
N THR A 190 18.13 2.18 -3.84
CA THR A 190 17.64 3.30 -4.65
C THR A 190 16.65 2.80 -5.69
N ILE A 191 15.47 3.42 -5.75
CA ILE A 191 14.45 3.19 -6.78
C ILE A 191 14.09 4.55 -7.37
N LYS A 192 14.52 4.81 -8.62
CA LYS A 192 14.20 6.04 -9.35
C LYS A 192 12.94 5.82 -10.17
N LEU A 193 12.05 6.80 -10.16
CA LEU A 193 10.91 6.86 -11.05
C LEU A 193 11.32 7.48 -12.39
N PRO A 194 10.53 7.31 -13.47
CA PRO A 194 10.85 7.86 -14.79
C PRO A 194 11.01 9.39 -14.84
N ASP A 195 10.44 10.12 -13.86
CA ASP A 195 10.64 11.58 -13.70
C ASP A 195 11.93 11.95 -12.95
N GLY A 196 12.76 10.96 -12.61
CA GLY A 196 13.99 11.13 -11.83
C GLY A 196 13.81 11.22 -10.32
N SER A 197 12.57 11.29 -9.81
CA SER A 197 12.30 11.23 -8.38
C SER A 197 12.58 9.83 -7.82
N ALA A 198 12.88 9.73 -6.51
CA ALA A 198 13.05 8.46 -5.82
C ALA A 198 11.81 8.12 -4.99
N ILE A 199 11.49 6.84 -4.87
CA ILE A 199 10.50 6.38 -3.88
C ILE A 199 11.07 6.67 -2.49
N LYS A 200 10.25 7.30 -1.65
CA LYS A 200 10.62 7.61 -0.25
C LYS A 200 10.08 6.55 0.71
N PRO A 201 10.74 6.33 1.85
CA PRO A 201 10.17 5.51 2.92
C PRO A 201 8.86 6.15 3.44
N THR A 202 7.98 5.30 3.96
CA THR A 202 6.70 5.76 4.55
C THR A 202 6.88 6.20 6.01
N ASP A 203 7.81 5.52 6.71
CA ASP A 203 8.09 5.77 8.11
C ASP A 203 9.59 5.99 8.29
N ASP A 204 9.95 6.94 9.14
CA ASP A 204 11.32 7.13 9.55
C ASP A 204 11.58 6.27 10.80
N PRO A 205 12.59 5.38 10.76
CA PRO A 205 13.04 4.65 11.94
C PRO A 205 13.50 5.59 13.05
N PRO A 206 13.36 5.20 14.34
CA PRO A 206 13.73 6.08 15.43
C PRO A 206 15.22 6.41 15.42
N SER A 207 15.57 7.64 15.75
CA SER A 207 16.96 8.00 16.04
C SER A 207 17.49 7.17 17.23
N LEU A 208 18.74 6.73 17.15
CA LEU A 208 19.44 6.01 18.19
C LEU A 208 20.44 6.89 18.95
N GLU A 209 20.53 8.20 18.63
CA GLU A 209 21.45 9.14 19.27
C GLU A 209 21.26 9.23 20.79
N HIS A 210 20.02 9.06 21.27
CA HIS A 210 19.63 9.12 22.68
C HIS A 210 19.08 7.79 23.19
N VAL A 211 19.50 6.67 22.62
CA VAL A 211 18.89 5.36 22.88
C VAL A 211 19.11 4.89 24.33
N ALA A 212 20.20 5.28 24.97
CA ALA A 212 20.47 4.94 26.38
C ALA A 212 19.51 5.62 27.36
N ASP A 213 18.93 6.78 27.01
CA ASP A 213 17.89 7.40 27.82
C ASP A 213 16.62 6.57 27.81
N LYS A 214 16.33 5.95 26.67
CA LYS A 214 15.09 5.23 26.40
C LYS A 214 15.06 3.81 26.93
N THR A 215 16.17 3.05 26.79
CA THR A 215 16.16 1.61 27.00
C THR A 215 17.45 1.09 27.61
N THR A 216 17.55 -0.24 27.82
CA THR A 216 18.74 -0.91 28.38
C THR A 216 19.49 -1.67 27.30
N ARG A 217 20.75 -2.03 27.60
CA ARG A 217 21.61 -2.84 26.73
C ARG A 217 21.02 -4.22 26.49
N GLU A 218 20.45 -4.83 27.54
CA GLU A 218 19.81 -6.15 27.48
C GLU A 218 18.64 -6.14 26.52
N TRP A 219 17.81 -5.09 26.55
CA TRP A 219 16.69 -4.97 25.61
C TRP A 219 17.19 -4.79 24.17
N ILE A 220 18.21 -3.94 23.93
CA ILE A 220 18.79 -3.75 22.60
C ILE A 220 19.33 -5.07 22.06
N TYR A 221 20.10 -5.82 22.87
CA TYR A 221 20.63 -7.12 22.49
C TYR A 221 19.51 -8.07 22.05
N ALA A 222 18.50 -8.23 22.88
CA ALA A 222 17.41 -9.13 22.61
C ALA A 222 16.58 -8.70 21.37
N TRP A 223 16.35 -7.40 21.19
CA TRP A 223 15.72 -6.84 19.99
C TRP A 223 16.54 -7.13 18.73
N LEU A 224 17.85 -6.99 18.76
CA LEU A 224 18.73 -7.29 17.63
C LEU A 224 18.71 -8.77 17.25
N LYS A 225 18.51 -9.68 18.22
CA LYS A 225 18.39 -11.11 18.00
C LYS A 225 17.09 -11.49 17.31
N ASP A 226 15.97 -10.92 17.76
CA ASP A 226 14.65 -11.17 17.16
C ASP A 226 13.65 -10.03 17.46
N PRO A 227 13.54 -9.04 16.57
CA PRO A 227 12.57 -7.95 16.76
C PRO A 227 11.11 -8.41 16.85
N GLN A 228 10.74 -9.47 16.11
CA GLN A 228 9.38 -9.97 16.08
C GLN A 228 8.97 -10.74 17.35
N ALA A 229 9.93 -11.25 18.09
CA ALA A 229 9.65 -11.83 19.43
C ALA A 229 9.09 -10.78 20.41
N TYR A 230 9.47 -9.50 20.20
CA TYR A 230 9.00 -8.38 21.03
C TYR A 230 7.72 -7.76 20.52
N ALA A 231 7.62 -7.56 19.23
CA ALA A 231 6.45 -6.99 18.57
C ALA A 231 6.21 -7.71 17.25
N VAL A 232 5.10 -8.42 17.13
CA VAL A 232 4.75 -9.15 15.91
C VAL A 232 4.66 -8.20 14.70
N THR A 233 4.33 -6.93 14.95
CA THR A 233 4.21 -5.87 13.96
C THR A 233 5.53 -5.15 13.65
N ALA A 234 6.67 -5.57 14.26
CA ALA A 234 7.95 -4.93 14.03
C ALA A 234 8.34 -4.94 12.54
N THR A 235 8.62 -3.77 12.01
CA THR A 235 9.10 -3.59 10.63
C THR A 235 10.62 -3.68 10.50
N MET A 236 11.36 -3.51 11.62
CA MET A 236 12.79 -3.75 11.64
C MET A 236 13.09 -5.21 11.28
N PRO A 237 13.90 -5.46 10.24
CA PRO A 237 14.21 -6.82 9.81
C PRO A 237 15.19 -7.51 10.76
N ASN A 238 15.20 -8.84 10.74
CA ASN A 238 16.17 -9.64 11.47
C ASN A 238 17.50 -9.74 10.69
N PHE A 239 18.56 -9.16 11.24
CA PHE A 239 19.90 -9.19 10.65
C PHE A 239 20.65 -10.50 10.90
N LYS A 240 20.06 -11.46 11.64
CA LYS A 240 20.69 -12.75 11.98
C LYS A 240 22.09 -12.58 12.57
N LEU A 241 22.23 -11.59 13.46
CA LEU A 241 23.49 -11.36 14.17
C LEU A 241 23.85 -12.57 15.05
N SER A 242 25.12 -12.91 15.10
CA SER A 242 25.63 -13.86 16.10
C SER A 242 25.45 -13.31 17.52
N ASP A 243 25.55 -14.14 18.54
CA ASP A 243 25.47 -13.66 19.93
C ASP A 243 26.59 -12.66 20.25
N PRO A 244 27.87 -12.92 19.92
CA PRO A 244 28.91 -11.91 20.09
C PRO A 244 28.60 -10.61 19.37
N ASP A 245 28.22 -10.66 18.09
CA ASP A 245 27.94 -9.44 17.30
C ASP A 245 26.79 -8.61 17.90
N ALA A 246 25.69 -9.26 18.33
CA ALA A 246 24.58 -8.56 18.97
C ALA A 246 24.98 -7.93 20.33
N ARG A 247 25.87 -8.61 21.10
CA ARG A 247 26.45 -8.05 22.34
C ARG A 247 27.27 -6.80 22.07
N ASP A 248 28.11 -6.85 21.05
CA ASP A 248 29.03 -5.78 20.71
C ASP A 248 28.29 -4.58 20.10
N VAL A 249 27.31 -4.80 19.20
CA VAL A 249 26.43 -3.75 18.68
C VAL A 249 25.64 -3.08 19.81
N SER A 250 25.07 -3.85 20.74
CA SER A 250 24.32 -3.28 21.87
C SER A 250 25.24 -2.47 22.81
N ALA A 251 26.49 -2.92 22.99
CA ALA A 251 27.49 -2.21 23.78
C ALA A 251 27.84 -0.86 23.15
N PHE A 252 28.08 -0.85 21.83
CA PHE A 252 28.39 0.38 21.10
C PHE A 252 27.23 1.37 21.18
N LEU A 253 26.00 0.95 20.89
CA LEU A 253 24.83 1.84 20.85
C LEU A 253 24.56 2.51 22.22
N ILE A 254 24.79 1.80 23.32
CA ILE A 254 24.66 2.39 24.67
C ILE A 254 25.80 3.33 24.97
N ALA A 255 27.04 2.95 24.62
CA ALA A 255 28.23 3.77 24.91
C ALA A 255 28.30 5.05 24.05
N ASP A 256 27.79 5.00 22.81
CA ASP A 256 27.79 6.13 21.88
C ASP A 256 26.60 7.08 22.10
N SER A 257 25.62 6.67 22.89
CA SER A 257 24.43 7.45 23.18
C SER A 257 24.75 8.71 23.98
N THR A 258 24.32 9.87 23.46
CA THR A 258 24.43 11.14 24.18
C THR A 258 23.16 11.41 24.97
N PRO A 259 23.24 11.86 26.23
CA PRO A 259 22.08 12.31 26.97
C PRO A 259 21.39 13.47 26.25
N LEU A 260 20.06 13.46 26.22
CA LEU A 260 19.30 14.57 25.65
C LEU A 260 19.54 15.83 26.53
N ALA A 261 20.09 16.89 25.94
CA ALA A 261 20.32 18.14 26.62
C ALA A 261 19.00 18.90 26.84
N GLY A 262 18.61 19.10 28.09
CA GLY A 262 17.47 19.91 28.48
C GLY A 262 16.25 19.10 28.88
N ASP A 263 15.74 19.40 30.05
CA ASP A 263 14.52 18.88 30.67
C ASP A 263 14.45 17.35 30.83
N THR A 264 15.50 16.80 31.49
CA THR A 264 15.23 15.61 32.31
C THR A 264 14.09 15.96 33.22
N ALA A 265 12.91 15.35 32.95
CA ALA A 265 11.71 15.58 33.73
C ALA A 265 12.12 15.66 35.22
N PRO A 266 11.70 16.70 35.94
CA PRO A 266 12.08 16.81 37.34
C PRO A 266 11.84 15.47 38.00
N ALA A 267 12.87 14.94 38.67
CA ALA A 267 12.72 13.75 39.51
C ALA A 267 11.44 13.98 40.28
N SER A 268 10.52 13.03 40.21
CA SER A 268 9.17 13.19 40.77
C SER A 268 9.26 13.88 42.13
N THR A 269 8.75 15.09 42.23
CA THR A 269 8.57 15.80 43.50
C THR A 269 7.49 15.09 44.35
N ASP A 270 7.07 13.93 43.93
CA ASP A 270 6.08 13.04 44.57
C ASP A 270 6.61 12.35 45.81
N LYS A 271 7.35 13.07 46.67
CA LYS A 271 7.58 12.63 48.06
C LYS A 271 6.23 12.74 48.78
N GLY A 272 5.42 11.68 48.70
CA GLY A 272 4.17 11.59 49.44
C GLY A 272 2.88 11.34 48.63
N GLN A 273 2.93 11.26 47.32
CA GLN A 273 1.76 10.90 46.53
C GLN A 273 1.55 9.37 46.50
N LYS A 274 0.27 8.99 46.58
CA LYS A 274 -0.21 7.61 46.43
C LYS A 274 0.29 7.05 45.09
N THR A 275 0.82 5.83 45.06
CA THR A 275 1.21 5.13 43.81
C THR A 275 0.09 5.26 42.77
N PRO A 276 0.36 5.76 41.57
CA PRO A 276 -0.68 5.93 40.58
C PRO A 276 -1.37 4.59 40.26
N ASP A 277 -2.69 4.61 40.17
CA ASP A 277 -3.50 3.40 39.91
C ASP A 277 -3.41 3.00 38.44
N PRO A 278 -2.86 1.82 38.10
CA PRO A 278 -2.80 1.34 36.73
C PRO A 278 -4.18 1.13 36.07
N ALA A 279 -5.22 0.85 36.88
CA ALA A 279 -6.58 0.66 36.36
C ALA A 279 -7.16 2.02 35.88
N ALA A 280 -6.92 3.09 36.62
CA ALA A 280 -7.26 4.44 36.20
C ALA A 280 -6.46 4.85 34.94
N GLY A 281 -5.20 4.41 34.83
CA GLY A 281 -4.39 4.58 33.63
C GLY A 281 -4.95 3.83 32.44
N ALA A 282 -5.48 2.62 32.62
CA ALA A 282 -6.14 1.86 31.55
C ALA A 282 -7.41 2.56 31.05
N SER A 283 -8.21 3.12 31.97
CA SER A 283 -9.41 3.90 31.59
C SER A 283 -9.01 5.13 30.76
N LEU A 284 -8.01 5.88 31.24
CA LEU A 284 -7.50 7.06 30.53
C LEU A 284 -6.92 6.71 29.15
N TYR A 285 -6.22 5.56 29.01
CA TYR A 285 -5.73 5.05 27.73
C TYR A 285 -6.87 4.83 26.74
N GLY A 286 -7.98 4.26 27.18
CA GLY A 286 -9.19 4.09 26.38
C GLY A 286 -9.86 5.41 26.02
N GLU A 287 -10.06 6.30 27.01
CA GLU A 287 -10.72 7.61 26.86
C GLU A 287 -9.94 8.57 25.94
N SER A 288 -8.61 8.47 25.96
CA SER A 288 -7.73 9.26 25.08
C SER A 288 -7.57 8.66 23.69
N PHE A 289 -8.21 7.50 23.41
CA PHE A 289 -8.16 6.80 22.13
C PHE A 289 -6.76 6.37 21.69
N CYS A 290 -5.83 6.13 22.62
CA CYS A 290 -4.49 5.65 22.31
C CYS A 290 -4.50 4.35 21.50
N ALA A 291 -5.49 3.47 21.77
CA ALA A 291 -5.73 2.23 21.02
C ALA A 291 -6.10 2.45 19.54
N SER A 292 -6.42 3.66 19.12
CA SER A 292 -6.67 3.95 17.70
C SER A 292 -5.41 3.84 16.84
N CYS A 293 -4.25 4.08 17.45
CA CYS A 293 -2.94 4.02 16.78
C CYS A 293 -2.10 2.85 17.29
N HIS A 294 -2.20 2.50 18.57
CA HIS A 294 -1.36 1.49 19.22
C HIS A 294 -2.13 0.22 19.52
N ALA A 295 -1.56 -0.92 19.12
CA ALA A 295 -2.06 -2.22 19.58
C ALA A 295 -1.50 -2.56 20.95
N VAL A 296 -2.34 -3.22 21.78
CA VAL A 296 -1.97 -3.73 23.10
C VAL A 296 -2.71 -5.02 23.39
N GLN A 297 -2.08 -5.95 24.12
CA GLN A 297 -2.74 -7.17 24.52
C GLN A 297 -3.81 -6.90 25.58
N ASN A 298 -5.03 -7.37 25.33
CA ASN A 298 -6.13 -7.31 26.29
C ASN A 298 -6.04 -8.43 27.35
N ALA A 299 -6.96 -8.43 28.32
CA ALA A 299 -7.01 -9.45 29.38
C ALA A 299 -7.24 -10.88 28.87
N ALA A 300 -7.80 -11.05 27.66
CA ALA A 300 -8.01 -12.35 27.03
C ALA A 300 -6.80 -12.83 26.21
N GLY A 301 -5.68 -12.11 26.22
CA GLY A 301 -4.47 -12.45 25.48
C GLY A 301 -4.47 -12.03 24.00
N ASN A 302 -5.54 -11.40 23.53
CA ASN A 302 -5.61 -10.94 22.13
C ASN A 302 -4.97 -9.56 21.98
N VAL A 303 -4.14 -9.40 20.95
CA VAL A 303 -3.60 -8.09 20.55
C VAL A 303 -4.69 -7.32 19.83
N VAL A 304 -5.11 -6.18 20.38
CA VAL A 304 -6.18 -5.33 19.87
C VAL A 304 -5.74 -3.89 19.77
N GLY A 305 -6.21 -3.19 18.76
CA GLY A 305 -5.87 -1.78 18.52
C GLY A 305 -5.39 -1.51 17.10
N GLY A 306 -4.88 -0.30 16.88
CA GLY A 306 -4.34 0.15 15.60
C GLY A 306 -2.91 -0.32 15.34
N ASP A 307 -2.49 -0.19 14.10
CA ASP A 307 -1.17 -0.60 13.60
C ASP A 307 -0.31 0.58 13.11
N VAL A 308 -0.74 1.79 13.41
CA VAL A 308 -0.07 3.04 13.02
C VAL A 308 1.13 3.35 13.92
N GLY A 309 0.94 3.18 15.23
CA GLY A 309 1.99 3.31 16.23
C GLY A 309 2.56 1.94 16.63
N PRO A 310 3.69 1.91 17.35
CA PRO A 310 4.25 0.66 17.83
C PRO A 310 3.30 -0.09 18.75
N GLU A 311 3.37 -1.42 18.71
CA GLU A 311 2.68 -2.28 19.66
C GLU A 311 3.21 -2.04 21.09
N LEU A 312 2.30 -1.90 22.06
CA LEU A 312 2.62 -1.56 23.44
C LEU A 312 2.47 -2.73 24.43
N THR A 313 2.21 -3.95 23.94
CA THR A 313 2.01 -5.16 24.78
C THR A 313 3.14 -5.38 25.79
N ARG A 314 4.37 -5.05 25.39
CA ARG A 314 5.59 -5.27 26.20
C ARG A 314 6.41 -3.99 26.36
N VAL A 315 5.74 -2.83 26.34
CA VAL A 315 6.42 -1.54 26.37
C VAL A 315 7.19 -1.33 27.68
N GLY A 316 6.71 -1.89 28.81
CA GLY A 316 7.41 -1.83 30.09
C GLY A 316 8.73 -2.60 30.15
N ASN A 317 8.93 -3.60 29.26
CA ASN A 317 10.26 -4.23 29.12
C ASN A 317 11.20 -3.37 28.27
N LYS A 318 10.66 -2.51 27.39
CA LYS A 318 11.41 -1.77 26.40
C LYS A 318 11.93 -0.44 26.90
N VAL A 319 11.11 0.30 27.64
CA VAL A 319 11.42 1.69 27.96
C VAL A 319 11.59 1.93 29.43
N LYS A 320 12.50 2.80 29.79
CA LYS A 320 12.68 3.29 31.15
C LYS A 320 11.47 4.15 31.55
N PRO A 321 10.96 4.04 32.80
CA PRO A 321 9.80 4.81 33.25
C PRO A 321 9.98 6.34 33.10
N GLU A 322 11.18 6.84 33.33
CA GLU A 322 11.53 8.25 33.21
C GLU A 322 11.39 8.73 31.76
N TRP A 323 11.91 7.95 30.83
CA TRP A 323 11.76 8.24 29.41
C TRP A 323 10.30 8.19 28.96
N LEU A 324 9.54 7.18 29.41
CA LEU A 324 8.12 7.06 29.06
C LEU A 324 7.32 8.27 29.57
N ARG A 325 7.62 8.75 30.77
CA ARG A 325 7.00 9.96 31.33
C ARG A 325 7.30 11.19 30.49
N ALA A 326 8.56 11.38 30.13
CA ALA A 326 8.98 12.50 29.30
C ALA A 326 8.37 12.43 27.88
N TRP A 327 8.35 11.24 27.27
CA TRP A 327 7.72 10.99 25.99
C TRP A 327 6.22 11.30 25.99
N LEU A 328 5.48 10.83 27.00
CA LEU A 328 4.04 11.11 27.14
C LEU A 328 3.77 12.60 27.35
N ARG A 329 4.69 13.31 28.02
CA ARG A 329 4.55 14.75 28.23
C ARG A 329 4.76 15.52 26.93
N ASN A 330 5.81 15.24 26.18
CA ASN A 330 6.08 15.84 24.88
C ASN A 330 6.96 14.94 24.00
N PRO A 331 6.41 14.14 23.10
CA PRO A 331 7.19 13.21 22.27
C PRO A 331 8.17 13.92 21.33
N ARG A 332 7.90 15.18 20.95
CA ARG A 332 8.75 15.94 20.02
C ARG A 332 10.09 16.39 20.60
N VAL A 333 10.26 16.33 21.90
CA VAL A 333 11.57 16.56 22.54
C VAL A 333 12.57 15.50 22.12
N TYR A 334 12.12 14.24 21.97
CA TYR A 334 12.95 13.11 21.55
C TYR A 334 12.98 12.89 20.04
N ASP A 335 11.89 13.26 19.36
CA ASP A 335 11.75 13.08 17.93
C ASP A 335 10.84 14.18 17.36
N ALA A 336 11.46 15.20 16.80
CA ALA A 336 10.76 16.35 16.22
C ALA A 336 9.85 15.94 15.04
N GLY A 337 10.18 14.83 14.35
CA GLY A 337 9.45 14.27 13.21
C GLY A 337 8.35 13.28 13.59
N THR A 338 8.21 12.94 14.86
CA THR A 338 7.28 11.88 15.30
C THR A 338 5.84 12.10 14.83
N ALA A 339 5.23 11.02 14.32
CA ALA A 339 3.79 11.00 14.01
C ALA A 339 2.90 10.90 15.27
N MET A 340 3.49 10.61 16.46
CA MET A 340 2.73 10.60 17.71
C MET A 340 2.31 12.03 18.07
N PRO A 341 1.00 12.30 18.23
CA PRO A 341 0.51 13.62 18.58
C PRO A 341 0.96 14.07 19.97
N HIS A 342 1.17 15.38 20.13
CA HIS A 342 1.33 15.98 21.45
C HIS A 342 -0.03 16.15 22.12
N TYR A 343 -0.38 15.22 23.03
CA TYR A 343 -1.69 15.17 23.70
C TYR A 343 -1.92 16.26 24.76
N ARG A 344 -0.86 17.01 25.14
CA ARG A 344 -0.90 18.01 26.22
C ARG A 344 -1.46 17.45 27.50
N LEU A 345 -1.00 16.25 27.87
CA LEU A 345 -1.39 15.56 29.09
C LEU A 345 -0.93 16.35 30.32
N THR A 346 -1.78 16.38 31.34
CA THR A 346 -1.41 16.92 32.65
C THR A 346 -0.47 15.95 33.39
N ASP A 347 0.31 16.41 34.37
CA ASP A 347 1.22 15.55 35.13
C ASP A 347 0.52 14.34 35.81
N PRO A 348 -0.69 14.50 36.41
CA PRO A 348 -1.43 13.34 36.88
C PRO A 348 -1.80 12.33 35.79
N GLN A 349 -2.22 12.80 34.60
CA GLN A 349 -2.52 11.95 33.44
C GLN A 349 -1.28 11.21 32.93
N VAL A 350 -0.14 11.89 32.85
CA VAL A 350 1.15 11.29 32.50
C VAL A 350 1.53 10.20 33.51
N SER A 351 1.36 10.47 34.82
CA SER A 351 1.67 9.50 35.86
C SER A 351 0.80 8.25 35.80
N LEU A 352 -0.52 8.39 35.55
CA LEU A 352 -1.45 7.27 35.39
C LEU A 352 -1.11 6.41 34.16
N LEU A 353 -0.86 7.06 33.01
CA LEU A 353 -0.48 6.35 31.79
C LEU A 353 0.88 5.66 31.91
N THR A 354 1.84 6.30 32.58
CA THR A 354 3.16 5.70 32.86
C THR A 354 3.02 4.45 33.73
N ALA A 355 2.19 4.48 34.76
CA ALA A 355 1.93 3.32 35.60
C ALA A 355 1.26 2.19 34.83
N PHE A 356 0.24 2.50 34.02
CA PHE A 356 -0.45 1.50 33.20
C PHE A 356 0.48 0.85 32.17
N LEU A 357 1.20 1.67 31.40
CA LEU A 357 2.08 1.19 30.32
C LEU A 357 3.34 0.52 30.88
N GLY A 358 3.90 1.02 32.01
CA GLY A 358 5.03 0.42 32.67
C GLY A 358 4.76 -1.00 33.18
N ASN A 359 3.48 -1.32 33.52
CA ASN A 359 3.06 -2.66 33.89
C ASN A 359 2.81 -3.60 32.68
N LYS A 360 2.94 -3.10 31.46
CA LYS A 360 2.86 -3.93 30.25
C LYS A 360 4.19 -4.64 30.02
N THR A 361 4.42 -5.70 30.76
CA THR A 361 5.67 -6.48 30.77
C THR A 361 5.40 -7.95 30.52
N ASP A 362 6.42 -8.63 30.02
CA ASP A 362 6.53 -10.07 29.89
C ASP A 362 7.82 -10.49 30.63
N SER A 363 7.67 -11.21 31.76
CA SER A 363 8.79 -11.59 32.61
C SER A 363 9.81 -12.47 31.93
N ASP A 364 9.38 -13.29 30.97
CA ASP A 364 10.23 -14.29 30.33
C ASP A 364 11.13 -13.69 29.24
N LEU A 365 10.75 -12.52 28.76
CA LEU A 365 11.36 -11.90 27.59
C LEU A 365 12.84 -11.54 27.76
N LEU A 366 13.25 -11.12 28.95
CA LEU A 366 14.63 -10.79 29.29
C LEU A 366 15.22 -11.68 30.37
N ALA A 367 14.47 -12.71 30.84
CA ALA A 367 14.87 -13.55 31.98
C ALA A 367 16.25 -14.21 31.80
N ASN A 368 16.58 -14.56 30.57
CA ASN A 368 17.85 -15.24 30.23
C ASN A 368 18.90 -14.33 29.60
N VAL A 369 18.67 -13.01 29.59
CA VAL A 369 19.61 -12.04 29.02
C VAL A 369 20.48 -11.46 30.12
N HIS A 370 21.69 -11.97 30.24
CA HIS A 370 22.71 -11.45 31.17
C HIS A 370 23.90 -10.96 30.36
N LEU A 371 24.21 -9.69 30.49
CA LEU A 371 25.32 -9.04 29.80
C LEU A 371 26.29 -8.48 30.81
N ASP A 372 27.54 -8.95 30.74
CA ASP A 372 28.67 -8.34 31.51
C ASP A 372 28.90 -6.92 31.06
N ALA A 373 29.64 -6.15 31.88
CA ALA A 373 30.06 -4.82 31.50
C ALA A 373 30.83 -4.84 30.17
N ALA A 374 30.51 -3.91 29.26
CA ALA A 374 31.10 -3.87 27.94
C ALA A 374 32.58 -3.45 28.03
N THR A 375 33.44 -4.15 27.28
CA THR A 375 34.86 -3.75 27.16
C THR A 375 35.05 -2.72 26.03
N PRO A 376 36.13 -1.93 26.04
CA PRO A 376 36.43 -1.01 24.95
C PRO A 376 36.54 -1.71 23.59
N GLU A 377 37.05 -2.96 23.53
CA GLU A 377 37.21 -3.75 22.32
C GLU A 377 35.81 -4.12 21.75
N GLN A 378 34.90 -4.53 22.61
CA GLN A 378 33.51 -4.83 22.22
C GLN A 378 32.80 -3.59 21.65
N ILE A 379 32.97 -2.43 22.27
CA ILE A 379 32.43 -1.16 21.80
C ILE A 379 32.99 -0.81 20.42
N ALA A 380 34.32 -0.91 20.26
CA ALA A 380 34.97 -0.64 18.98
C ALA A 380 34.51 -1.62 17.86
N HIS A 381 34.41 -2.91 18.18
CA HIS A 381 33.90 -3.92 17.24
C HIS A 381 32.43 -3.67 16.90
N GLY A 382 31.61 -3.33 17.88
CA GLY A 382 30.21 -2.94 17.68
C GLY A 382 30.05 -1.78 16.69
N LYS A 383 30.92 -0.76 16.77
CA LYS A 383 30.97 0.34 15.80
C LYS A 383 31.24 -0.12 14.38
N LEU A 384 32.20 -1.04 14.21
CA LEU A 384 32.49 -1.63 12.90
C LEU A 384 31.29 -2.40 12.35
N LEU A 385 30.64 -3.23 13.18
CA LEU A 385 29.45 -3.98 12.80
C LEU A 385 28.28 -3.08 12.40
N VAL A 386 28.00 -2.02 13.15
CA VAL A 386 26.96 -1.04 12.83
C VAL A 386 27.18 -0.43 11.45
N THR A 387 28.42 -0.14 11.10
CA THR A 387 28.80 0.37 9.77
C THR A 387 28.66 -0.71 8.70
N GLU A 388 29.16 -1.92 8.98
CA GLU A 388 29.14 -3.05 8.05
C GLU A 388 27.74 -3.54 7.71
N TYR A 389 26.84 -3.60 8.69
CA TYR A 389 25.45 -3.97 8.49
C TYR A 389 24.56 -2.82 7.99
N GLY A 390 25.12 -1.59 7.91
CA GLY A 390 24.44 -0.43 7.37
C GLY A 390 23.29 0.06 8.24
N CYS A 391 23.39 -0.04 9.57
CA CYS A 391 22.35 0.42 10.49
C CYS A 391 21.99 1.90 10.29
N ALA A 392 23.02 2.73 9.95
CA ALA A 392 22.84 4.14 9.64
C ALA A 392 22.11 4.41 8.31
N SER A 393 21.81 3.38 7.48
CA SER A 393 20.91 3.56 6.33
C SER A 393 19.47 3.89 6.78
N CYS A 394 19.09 3.38 7.95
CA CYS A 394 17.76 3.55 8.53
C CYS A 394 17.77 4.48 9.76
N HIS A 395 18.74 4.33 10.66
CA HIS A 395 18.80 5.02 11.95
C HIS A 395 19.80 6.17 11.94
N GLU A 396 19.47 7.27 12.60
CA GLU A 396 20.46 8.29 12.98
C GLU A 396 21.28 7.76 14.16
N ILE A 397 22.63 7.77 14.02
CA ILE A 397 23.59 7.24 15.00
C ILE A 397 24.75 8.24 15.11
N ASN A 398 25.12 8.61 16.32
CA ASN A 398 26.20 9.57 16.55
C ASN A 398 27.49 9.19 15.82
N GLY A 399 28.07 10.15 15.10
CA GLY A 399 29.34 9.98 14.41
C GLY A 399 29.39 8.97 13.27
N ILE A 400 28.21 8.41 12.85
CA ILE A 400 28.11 7.50 11.71
C ILE A 400 27.26 8.15 10.63
N LYS A 401 27.87 8.40 9.47
CA LYS A 401 27.14 8.97 8.33
C LYS A 401 26.27 7.90 7.67
N LYS A 402 25.09 8.31 7.21
CA LYS A 402 24.26 7.49 6.34
C LYS A 402 25.05 7.14 5.08
N PRO A 403 25.22 5.85 4.75
CA PRO A 403 25.95 5.46 3.56
C PRO A 403 25.16 5.78 2.29
N ASP A 404 25.84 6.30 1.28
CA ASP A 404 25.28 6.45 -0.07
C ASP A 404 25.30 5.09 -0.78
N ASN A 405 24.21 4.73 -1.45
CA ASN A 405 24.12 3.52 -2.28
C ASN A 405 24.57 2.22 -1.57
N PHE A 406 24.06 1.97 -0.37
CA PHE A 406 24.45 0.81 0.45
C PHE A 406 24.12 -0.54 -0.22
N ALA A 407 23.03 -0.59 -1.02
CA ALA A 407 22.61 -1.79 -1.73
C ALA A 407 22.38 -1.51 -3.22
N PRO A 408 22.33 -2.55 -4.07
CA PRO A 408 22.10 -2.38 -5.50
C PRO A 408 20.83 -1.58 -5.82
N GLU A 409 20.90 -0.76 -6.85
CA GLU A 409 19.74 -0.05 -7.39
C GLU A 409 18.71 -1.03 -7.96
N LEU A 410 17.42 -0.80 -7.67
CA LEU A 410 16.31 -1.66 -8.09
C LEU A 410 15.45 -1.02 -9.17
N THR A 411 15.81 0.15 -9.69
CA THR A 411 15.01 0.93 -10.67
C THR A 411 14.55 0.10 -11.87
N ARG A 412 15.36 -0.89 -12.30
CA ARG A 412 15.11 -1.73 -13.49
C ARG A 412 15.14 -3.22 -13.18
N ILE A 413 14.87 -3.60 -11.94
CA ILE A 413 14.97 -5.01 -11.52
C ILE A 413 14.02 -5.92 -12.30
N GLY A 414 12.86 -5.44 -12.70
CA GLY A 414 11.85 -6.19 -13.44
C GLY A 414 12.21 -6.50 -14.90
N SER A 415 13.27 -5.88 -15.43
CA SER A 415 13.84 -6.15 -16.77
C SER A 415 15.31 -6.53 -16.74
N LYS A 416 15.84 -6.89 -15.55
CA LYS A 416 17.23 -7.31 -15.42
C LYS A 416 17.51 -8.54 -16.30
N PRO A 417 18.56 -8.55 -17.15
CA PRO A 417 18.91 -9.69 -17.99
C PRO A 417 19.15 -10.95 -17.15
N LEU A 418 18.62 -12.09 -17.59
CA LEU A 418 18.78 -13.37 -16.87
C LEU A 418 20.26 -13.76 -16.72
N THR A 419 21.09 -13.38 -17.68
CA THR A 419 22.55 -13.59 -17.65
C THR A 419 23.26 -12.83 -16.51
N GLN A 420 22.62 -11.82 -15.92
CA GLN A 420 23.14 -11.06 -14.79
C GLN A 420 22.54 -11.52 -13.45
N ILE A 421 21.78 -12.61 -13.44
CA ILE A 421 21.12 -13.16 -12.26
C ILE A 421 21.79 -14.49 -11.89
N ILE A 422 22.13 -14.63 -10.62
CA ILE A 422 22.58 -15.90 -10.05
C ILE A 422 21.35 -16.63 -9.53
N PHE A 423 20.97 -17.72 -10.20
CA PHE A 423 19.88 -18.58 -9.77
C PHE A 423 20.41 -19.67 -8.82
N LEU A 424 19.61 -20.02 -7.81
CA LEU A 424 19.93 -21.14 -6.94
C LEU A 424 19.73 -22.48 -7.68
N PRO A 425 20.45 -23.53 -7.31
CA PRO A 425 20.25 -24.87 -7.89
C PRO A 425 18.78 -25.30 -7.77
N GLY A 426 18.21 -25.76 -8.88
CA GLY A 426 16.80 -26.20 -8.95
C GLY A 426 15.75 -25.05 -9.02
N MET A 427 16.19 -23.81 -9.06
CA MET A 427 15.28 -22.67 -9.25
C MET A 427 14.93 -22.52 -10.72
N THR A 428 13.67 -22.13 -11.00
CA THR A 428 13.25 -21.70 -12.33
C THR A 428 14.02 -20.45 -12.74
N HIS A 429 14.54 -20.43 -13.96
CA HIS A 429 15.29 -19.28 -14.50
C HIS A 429 14.30 -18.17 -14.95
N ALA A 430 13.61 -17.56 -13.99
CA ALA A 430 12.65 -16.49 -14.20
C ALA A 430 12.82 -15.38 -13.17
N ILE A 431 12.67 -14.13 -13.61
CA ILE A 431 12.81 -12.94 -12.74
C ILE A 431 11.82 -12.99 -11.55
N PRO A 432 10.53 -13.34 -11.72
CA PRO A 432 9.60 -13.41 -10.59
C PRO A 432 10.06 -14.35 -9.48
N ASP A 433 10.53 -15.55 -9.85
CA ASP A 433 10.98 -16.55 -8.88
C ASP A 433 12.25 -16.13 -8.17
N TYR A 434 13.18 -15.50 -8.90
CA TYR A 434 14.38 -14.91 -8.32
C TYR A 434 14.05 -13.83 -7.29
N ILE A 435 13.17 -12.87 -7.63
CA ILE A 435 12.80 -11.78 -6.72
C ILE A 435 12.13 -12.35 -5.47
N ALA A 436 11.15 -13.25 -5.64
CA ALA A 436 10.43 -13.85 -4.52
C ALA A 436 11.36 -14.64 -3.59
N ALA A 437 12.30 -15.43 -4.15
CA ALA A 437 13.27 -16.18 -3.37
C ALA A 437 14.28 -15.25 -2.66
N LYS A 438 14.74 -14.20 -3.34
CA LYS A 438 15.67 -13.21 -2.78
C LYS A 438 15.08 -12.46 -1.59
N ILE A 439 13.78 -12.11 -1.64
CA ILE A 439 13.07 -11.48 -0.52
C ILE A 439 12.89 -12.48 0.63
N ARG A 440 12.52 -13.73 0.31
CA ARG A 440 12.21 -14.75 1.32
C ARG A 440 13.45 -15.18 2.11
N GLN A 441 14.56 -15.44 1.42
CA GLN A 441 15.79 -15.96 2.00
C GLN A 441 17.03 -15.35 1.33
N PRO A 442 17.34 -14.07 1.58
CA PRO A 442 18.41 -13.37 0.87
C PRO A 442 19.78 -14.05 1.02
N ARG A 443 20.07 -14.63 2.19
CA ARG A 443 21.37 -15.28 2.48
C ARG A 443 21.58 -16.61 1.80
N SER A 444 20.54 -17.24 1.24
CA SER A 444 20.70 -18.42 0.39
C SER A 444 21.52 -18.13 -0.87
N PHE A 445 21.56 -16.87 -1.31
CA PHE A 445 22.35 -16.41 -2.46
C PHE A 445 23.82 -16.08 -2.13
N GLY A 446 24.22 -16.22 -0.88
CA GLY A 446 25.57 -16.00 -0.39
C GLY A 446 25.57 -15.67 1.11
N SER A 447 26.35 -16.41 1.90
CA SER A 447 26.41 -16.24 3.37
C SER A 447 26.96 -14.88 3.81
N ALA A 448 27.79 -14.26 2.98
CA ALA A 448 28.35 -12.93 3.23
C ALA A 448 27.38 -11.78 2.92
N LEU A 449 26.20 -12.05 2.35
CA LEU A 449 25.24 -11.00 2.03
C LEU A 449 24.65 -10.38 3.29
N LYS A 450 24.62 -9.06 3.33
CA LYS A 450 24.13 -8.27 4.48
C LYS A 450 22.63 -7.93 4.37
N MET A 451 21.97 -8.24 3.23
CA MET A 451 20.54 -8.08 3.10
C MET A 451 19.82 -8.82 4.24
N PRO A 452 19.05 -8.11 5.08
CA PRO A 452 18.39 -8.73 6.21
C PRO A 452 17.18 -9.56 5.77
N GLN A 453 16.74 -10.43 6.67
CA GLN A 453 15.55 -11.24 6.47
C GLN A 453 14.33 -10.55 7.09
N PHE A 454 13.27 -10.40 6.31
CA PHE A 454 11.99 -9.88 6.75
C PHE A 454 11.02 -11.03 7.05
N SER A 455 10.25 -10.91 8.12
CA SER A 455 9.16 -11.83 8.45
C SER A 455 7.90 -11.45 7.66
N LEU A 456 7.83 -11.90 6.41
CA LEU A 456 6.76 -11.57 5.47
C LEU A 456 5.87 -12.79 5.23
N ALA A 457 4.56 -12.56 5.23
CA ALA A 457 3.61 -13.57 4.76
C ALA A 457 3.76 -13.82 3.25
N PRO A 458 3.41 -15.02 2.74
CA PRO A 458 3.51 -15.33 1.31
C PRO A 458 2.83 -14.30 0.41
N ALA A 459 1.64 -13.81 0.78
CA ALA A 459 0.92 -12.78 0.04
C ALA A 459 1.66 -11.42 -0.01
N GLN A 460 2.42 -11.08 1.04
CA GLN A 460 3.26 -9.88 1.05
C GLN A 460 4.47 -10.02 0.15
N ILE A 461 5.07 -11.22 0.09
CA ILE A 461 6.17 -11.52 -0.84
C ILE A 461 5.68 -11.41 -2.29
N ASP A 462 4.50 -11.96 -2.60
CA ASP A 462 3.92 -11.85 -3.93
C ASP A 462 3.60 -10.39 -4.30
N ALA A 463 3.10 -9.60 -3.35
CA ALA A 463 2.83 -8.18 -3.56
C ALA A 463 4.13 -7.38 -3.82
N LEU A 464 5.16 -7.58 -2.99
CA LEU A 464 6.49 -6.97 -3.20
C LEU A 464 7.09 -7.40 -4.54
N THR A 465 6.99 -8.68 -4.89
CA THR A 465 7.44 -9.19 -6.19
C THR A 465 6.71 -8.49 -7.32
N THR A 466 5.38 -8.31 -7.22
CA THR A 466 4.57 -7.58 -8.20
C THR A 466 5.05 -6.13 -8.35
N ALA A 467 5.31 -5.44 -7.25
CA ALA A 467 5.80 -4.07 -7.29
C ALA A 467 7.20 -3.96 -7.91
N LEU A 468 8.11 -4.86 -7.56
CA LEU A 468 9.47 -4.88 -8.12
C LEU A 468 9.48 -5.27 -9.60
N LEU A 469 8.63 -6.19 -10.03
CA LEU A 469 8.46 -6.54 -11.44
C LEU A 469 7.91 -5.38 -12.29
N SER A 470 7.25 -4.39 -11.68
CA SER A 470 6.79 -3.19 -12.38
C SER A 470 7.92 -2.20 -12.72
N LEU A 471 9.09 -2.36 -12.11
CA LEU A 471 10.27 -1.53 -12.30
C LEU A 471 11.08 -2.06 -13.48
N THR A 472 10.77 -1.58 -14.68
CA THR A 472 11.36 -2.06 -15.95
C THR A 472 11.96 -0.91 -16.75
N ASP A 473 12.85 -1.22 -17.69
CA ASP A 473 13.36 -0.27 -18.67
C ASP A 473 12.22 0.35 -19.49
N ARG A 474 11.24 -0.48 -19.86
CA ARG A 474 10.08 -0.02 -20.62
C ARG A 474 9.31 1.11 -19.93
N ALA A 475 9.22 1.09 -18.59
CA ALA A 475 8.59 2.16 -17.83
C ALA A 475 9.30 3.52 -17.99
N HIS A 476 10.60 3.48 -18.25
CA HIS A 476 11.42 4.67 -18.50
C HIS A 476 11.43 5.09 -19.97
N ASP A 477 11.22 4.14 -20.89
CA ASP A 477 11.25 4.38 -22.33
C ASP A 477 9.87 4.78 -22.89
N LEU A 478 8.79 4.58 -22.14
CA LEU A 478 7.46 5.02 -22.54
C LEU A 478 7.39 6.56 -22.58
N PRO A 479 6.74 7.13 -23.62
CA PRO A 479 6.49 8.56 -23.65
C PRO A 479 5.78 9.03 -22.37
N LEU A 480 6.23 10.15 -21.82
CA LEU A 480 5.66 10.71 -20.57
C LEU A 480 4.13 10.92 -20.66
N ALA A 481 3.62 11.20 -21.88
CA ALA A 481 2.18 11.33 -22.15
C ALA A 481 1.39 10.01 -21.94
N LEU A 482 2.05 8.85 -22.03
CA LEU A 482 1.41 7.53 -21.78
C LEU A 482 1.52 7.10 -20.31
N THR A 483 2.33 7.78 -19.51
CA THR A 483 2.40 7.54 -18.08
C THR A 483 1.42 8.47 -17.37
N VAL A 484 0.59 7.94 -16.47
CA VAL A 484 -0.21 8.80 -15.60
C VAL A 484 0.71 9.35 -14.51
N PRO A 485 1.00 10.64 -14.49
CA PRO A 485 1.90 11.21 -13.50
C PRO A 485 1.31 11.01 -12.10
N ALA A 486 2.13 10.57 -11.17
CA ALA A 486 1.78 10.67 -9.76
C ALA A 486 1.57 12.15 -9.44
N LYS A 487 0.47 12.48 -8.76
CA LYS A 487 0.30 13.84 -8.23
C LYS A 487 1.50 14.12 -7.32
N PRO A 488 2.29 15.17 -7.57
CA PRO A 488 3.45 15.45 -6.74
C PRO A 488 3.00 15.62 -5.29
N PRO A 489 3.79 15.16 -4.29
CA PRO A 489 3.46 15.39 -2.90
C PRO A 489 3.30 16.89 -2.66
N SER A 490 2.20 17.27 -2.07
CA SER A 490 1.92 18.67 -1.76
C SER A 490 2.83 19.16 -0.63
N ASN A 491 3.50 20.27 -0.84
CA ASN A 491 4.27 20.96 0.20
C ASN A 491 3.40 21.93 1.02
N TYR A 492 2.08 21.77 0.97
CA TYR A 492 1.15 22.63 1.67
C TYR A 492 1.48 22.73 3.16
N GLN A 493 1.54 23.96 3.66
CA GLN A 493 1.74 24.28 5.07
C GLN A 493 0.63 25.25 5.49
N PRO A 494 -0.20 24.91 6.51
CA PRO A 494 -1.13 25.87 7.05
C PRO A 494 -0.38 26.99 7.79
N ALA A 495 -0.91 28.21 7.71
CA ALA A 495 -0.23 29.38 8.23
C ALA A 495 -0.60 29.68 9.69
N GLY A 496 0.21 30.49 10.36
CA GLY A 496 -0.07 31.09 11.65
C GLY A 496 -0.16 30.11 12.82
N LYS A 497 -0.87 30.51 13.88
CA LYS A 497 -1.06 29.71 15.09
C LYS A 497 -1.80 28.41 14.80
N ALA A 498 -2.77 28.41 13.92
CA ALA A 498 -3.49 27.19 13.51
C ALA A 498 -2.55 26.19 12.85
N GLY A 499 -1.61 26.67 11.99
CA GLY A 499 -0.58 25.82 11.39
C GLY A 499 0.35 25.18 12.41
N GLN A 500 0.77 25.94 13.42
CA GLN A 500 1.58 25.42 14.52
C GLN A 500 0.82 24.35 15.31
N LEU A 501 -0.44 24.62 15.68
CA LEU A 501 -1.29 23.65 16.36
C LEU A 501 -1.50 22.37 15.56
N MET A 502 -1.72 22.46 14.25
CA MET A 502 -1.86 21.30 13.37
C MET A 502 -0.56 20.49 13.27
N ALA A 503 0.58 21.17 13.28
CA ALA A 503 1.88 20.54 13.30
C ALA A 503 2.15 19.84 14.63
N ASP A 504 1.92 20.52 15.78
CA ASP A 504 2.14 19.97 17.12
C ASP A 504 1.28 18.73 17.39
N MET A 505 0.03 18.75 16.96
CA MET A 505 -0.89 17.64 17.12
C MET A 505 -0.77 16.59 16.01
N ALA A 506 0.17 16.75 15.09
CA ALA A 506 0.41 15.83 13.98
C ALA A 506 -0.86 15.52 13.15
N CYS A 507 -1.71 16.50 12.88
CA CYS A 507 -2.98 16.32 12.13
C CYS A 507 -2.75 15.65 10.76
N PHE A 508 -1.63 15.98 10.10
CA PHE A 508 -1.24 15.43 8.81
C PHE A 508 -0.81 13.96 8.86
N SER A 509 -0.57 13.39 10.03
CA SER A 509 -0.28 11.95 10.14
C SER A 509 -1.52 11.11 9.83
N CYS A 510 -2.73 11.65 10.04
CA CYS A 510 -3.98 10.97 9.81
C CYS A 510 -4.80 11.56 8.67
N HIS A 511 -4.84 12.89 8.57
CA HIS A 511 -5.67 13.62 7.62
C HIS A 511 -4.89 14.12 6.41
N ALA A 512 -5.47 14.00 5.22
CA ALA A 512 -5.03 14.76 4.06
C ALA A 512 -5.65 16.16 4.08
N ILE A 513 -4.84 17.18 3.72
CA ILE A 513 -5.28 18.56 3.55
C ILE A 513 -4.54 19.16 2.36
N ASN A 514 -5.24 19.62 1.35
CA ASN A 514 -4.67 20.18 0.11
C ASN A 514 -3.60 19.26 -0.52
N GLY A 515 -3.85 17.95 -0.47
CA GLY A 515 -2.98 16.92 -1.06
C GLY A 515 -1.74 16.57 -0.24
N ARG A 516 -1.56 17.11 0.97
CA ARG A 516 -0.54 16.72 1.93
C ARG A 516 -1.17 15.91 3.06
N GLY A 517 -0.48 14.90 3.56
CA GLY A 517 -0.84 14.14 4.75
C GLY A 517 -1.28 12.71 4.47
N GLY A 518 -1.80 12.05 5.52
CA GLY A 518 -2.22 10.65 5.51
C GLY A 518 -3.66 10.44 5.03
N ASP A 519 -4.01 9.20 4.77
CA ASP A 519 -5.32 8.74 4.31
C ASP A 519 -6.11 7.94 5.37
N MET A 520 -5.60 7.90 6.59
CA MET A 520 -6.21 7.14 7.70
C MET A 520 -7.50 7.76 8.23
N ALA A 521 -7.69 9.06 7.98
CA ALA A 521 -8.84 9.85 8.41
C ALA A 521 -9.39 10.67 7.22
N PRO A 522 -10.59 11.26 7.34
CA PRO A 522 -11.16 12.02 6.24
C PRO A 522 -10.25 13.15 5.77
N ASP A 523 -10.23 13.39 4.45
CA ASP A 523 -9.62 14.58 3.85
C ASP A 523 -10.35 15.84 4.34
N LEU A 524 -9.61 16.80 4.87
CA LEU A 524 -10.14 18.05 5.44
C LEU A 524 -10.07 19.24 4.49
N THR A 525 -9.62 19.04 3.24
CA THR A 525 -9.42 20.13 2.27
C THR A 525 -10.64 21.04 2.13
N TRP A 526 -11.85 20.48 2.27
CA TRP A 526 -13.11 21.20 2.15
C TRP A 526 -13.98 21.12 3.41
N GLU A 527 -13.37 20.85 4.55
CA GLU A 527 -14.12 20.63 5.79
C GLU A 527 -14.90 21.87 6.25
N GLY A 528 -14.35 23.05 6.02
CA GLY A 528 -15.03 24.31 6.33
C GLY A 528 -16.32 24.55 5.52
N SER A 529 -16.47 23.90 4.35
CA SER A 529 -17.72 23.91 3.59
C SER A 529 -18.70 22.82 4.06
N SER A 530 -18.20 21.74 4.68
CA SER A 530 -19.00 20.57 5.02
C SER A 530 -19.69 20.67 6.37
N VAL A 531 -19.00 21.17 7.39
CA VAL A 531 -19.46 21.15 8.79
C VAL A 531 -19.98 22.49 9.28
N GLN A 532 -20.75 22.44 10.36
CA GLN A 532 -21.19 23.62 11.09
C GLN A 532 -20.16 24.02 12.16
N ARG A 533 -19.87 25.32 12.27
CA ARG A 533 -18.87 25.87 13.20
C ARG A 533 -19.05 25.42 14.67
N PRO A 534 -20.27 25.50 15.28
CA PRO A 534 -20.43 25.10 16.68
C PRO A 534 -20.10 23.61 16.90
N TRP A 535 -20.47 22.78 15.94
CA TRP A 535 -20.18 21.35 16.01
C TRP A 535 -18.66 21.09 15.90
N LEU A 536 -17.97 21.73 14.97
CA LEU A 536 -16.53 21.54 14.78
C LEU A 536 -15.75 21.93 16.03
N GLN A 537 -16.06 23.06 16.64
CA GLN A 537 -15.40 23.51 17.87
C GLN A 537 -15.62 22.55 19.03
N ALA A 538 -16.82 22.05 19.21
CA ALA A 538 -17.14 21.06 20.24
C ALA A 538 -16.45 19.71 19.96
N PHE A 539 -16.42 19.28 18.69
CA PHE A 539 -15.78 18.04 18.27
C PHE A 539 -14.27 18.06 18.45
N LEU A 540 -13.60 19.16 18.13
CA LEU A 540 -12.15 19.32 18.35
C LEU A 540 -11.78 19.19 19.83
N LYS A 541 -12.62 19.67 20.73
CA LYS A 541 -12.42 19.54 22.19
C LYS A 541 -12.70 18.14 22.70
N ASN A 542 -13.75 17.52 22.18
CA ASN A 542 -14.21 16.20 22.64
C ASN A 542 -14.68 15.35 21.44
N PRO A 543 -13.74 14.72 20.71
CA PRO A 543 -14.09 13.90 19.57
C PRO A 543 -14.99 12.71 19.94
N GLY A 544 -16.17 12.65 19.32
CA GLY A 544 -17.12 11.55 19.47
C GLY A 544 -16.97 10.48 18.39
N THR A 545 -17.65 9.36 18.58
CA THR A 545 -17.67 8.26 17.62
C THR A 545 -18.62 8.56 16.45
N LEU A 546 -18.08 8.88 15.28
CA LEU A 546 -18.89 9.12 14.08
C LEU A 546 -19.15 7.86 13.26
N ARG A 547 -18.21 6.92 13.26
CA ARG A 547 -18.30 5.64 12.53
C ARG A 547 -18.09 4.47 13.49
N PRO A 548 -19.16 3.83 13.97
CA PRO A 548 -19.07 2.76 14.98
C PRO A 548 -18.21 1.58 14.56
N ALA A 549 -18.22 1.24 13.27
CA ALA A 549 -17.46 0.12 12.71
C ALA A 549 -15.94 0.30 12.72
N LEU A 550 -15.45 1.56 12.76
CA LEU A 550 -14.02 1.82 12.74
C LEU A 550 -13.43 1.75 14.15
N ILE A 551 -12.30 1.07 14.29
CA ILE A 551 -11.51 1.03 15.53
C ILE A 551 -10.80 2.38 15.72
N ARG A 552 -10.27 2.96 14.64
CA ARG A 552 -9.54 4.23 14.66
C ARG A 552 -10.47 5.39 15.03
N ARG A 553 -10.02 6.20 15.97
CA ARG A 553 -10.76 7.38 16.49
C ARG A 553 -9.84 8.59 16.47
N MET A 554 -10.43 9.78 16.28
CA MET A 554 -9.69 11.02 16.48
C MET A 554 -9.27 11.12 17.96
N PRO A 555 -7.97 11.32 18.25
CA PRO A 555 -7.50 11.48 19.62
C PRO A 555 -8.08 12.73 20.31
N ARG A 556 -8.14 12.69 21.66
CA ARG A 556 -8.47 13.85 22.48
C ARG A 556 -7.18 14.61 22.82
N PHE A 557 -7.04 15.83 22.31
CA PHE A 557 -5.80 16.62 22.43
C PHE A 557 -5.76 17.59 23.63
N ASN A 558 -6.74 17.58 24.52
CA ASN A 558 -6.88 18.51 25.63
C ASN A 558 -6.74 20.00 25.20
N LEU A 559 -7.37 20.35 24.10
CA LEU A 559 -7.33 21.71 23.56
C LEU A 559 -8.00 22.70 24.51
N SER A 560 -7.37 23.89 24.69
CA SER A 560 -8.02 25.02 25.32
C SER A 560 -9.20 25.53 24.44
N ASP A 561 -10.08 26.31 25.03
CA ASP A 561 -11.17 26.96 24.28
C ASP A 561 -10.63 27.85 23.15
N ASP A 562 -9.55 28.59 23.41
CA ASP A 562 -8.88 29.46 22.44
C ASP A 562 -8.23 28.67 21.31
N ASP A 563 -7.55 27.54 21.59
CA ASP A 563 -6.94 26.71 20.55
C ASP A 563 -7.99 26.01 19.68
N ALA A 564 -9.07 25.50 20.30
CA ALA A 564 -10.18 24.91 19.56
C ALA A 564 -10.90 25.96 18.69
N LYS A 565 -11.04 27.19 19.19
CA LYS A 565 -11.59 28.31 18.43
C LYS A 565 -10.68 28.70 17.27
N GLU A 566 -9.37 28.81 17.50
CA GLU A 566 -8.38 29.15 16.46
C GLU A 566 -8.39 28.13 15.31
N LEU A 567 -8.33 26.84 15.63
CA LEU A 567 -8.43 25.77 14.63
C LEU A 567 -9.76 25.80 13.88
N THR A 568 -10.86 26.01 14.60
CA THR A 568 -12.20 26.12 13.99
C THR A 568 -12.26 27.29 13.04
N ASP A 569 -11.80 28.46 13.47
CA ASP A 569 -11.83 29.68 12.64
C ASP A 569 -11.00 29.50 11.38
N TYR A 570 -9.82 28.91 11.51
CA TYR A 570 -8.94 28.62 10.38
C TYR A 570 -9.58 27.62 9.40
N ILE A 571 -10.09 26.49 9.89
CA ILE A 571 -10.72 25.46 9.04
C ILE A 571 -11.93 26.03 8.32
N MET A 572 -12.78 26.74 9.07
CA MET A 572 -14.01 27.35 8.52
C MET A 572 -13.75 28.47 7.52
N THR A 573 -12.56 29.06 7.52
CA THR A 573 -12.20 30.18 6.63
C THR A 573 -11.37 29.72 5.44
N VAL A 574 -10.39 28.81 5.66
CA VAL A 574 -9.39 28.45 4.67
C VAL A 574 -9.80 27.20 3.87
N TYR A 575 -10.42 26.21 4.53
CA TYR A 575 -10.75 24.93 3.90
C TYR A 575 -12.16 24.94 3.30
N GLN A 576 -12.35 25.84 2.35
CA GLN A 576 -13.60 26.06 1.66
C GLN A 576 -13.49 25.65 0.20
N THR A 577 -14.50 24.99 -0.34
CA THR A 577 -14.57 24.74 -1.80
C THR A 577 -15.34 25.88 -2.48
N PRO A 578 -14.76 26.49 -3.53
CA PRO A 578 -15.46 27.49 -4.31
C PRO A 578 -16.51 26.89 -5.26
N ALA A 579 -16.48 25.56 -5.45
CA ALA A 579 -17.25 24.88 -6.49
C ALA A 579 -18.66 24.46 -6.06
N PHE A 580 -19.09 24.82 -4.82
CA PHE A 580 -20.37 24.36 -4.35
C PHE A 580 -21.29 25.54 -4.01
N ASP A 581 -22.52 25.47 -4.51
CA ASP A 581 -23.56 26.46 -4.20
C ASP A 581 -24.03 26.30 -2.76
N ARG A 582 -23.70 27.27 -1.90
CA ARG A 582 -24.07 27.27 -0.49
C ARG A 582 -25.56 27.56 -0.26
N ASP A 583 -26.21 28.16 -1.23
CA ASP A 583 -27.62 28.54 -1.17
C ASP A 583 -28.54 27.49 -1.80
N ALA A 584 -27.96 26.37 -2.28
CA ALA A 584 -28.71 25.27 -2.88
C ALA A 584 -29.79 24.67 -1.98
N MET A 585 -29.59 24.76 -0.65
CA MET A 585 -30.55 24.30 0.36
C MET A 585 -30.58 25.26 1.56
N PRO A 586 -31.77 25.66 2.05
CA PRO A 586 -31.88 26.40 3.29
C PRO A 586 -31.44 25.58 4.49
N SER A 587 -30.95 26.23 5.55
CA SER A 587 -30.49 25.55 6.77
C SER A 587 -31.65 25.09 7.69
N SER A 588 -32.87 25.58 7.48
CA SER A 588 -34.05 25.27 8.29
C SER A 588 -35.35 25.70 7.56
N GLY A 589 -36.50 25.46 8.17
CA GLY A 589 -37.78 25.90 7.63
C GLY A 589 -38.38 24.93 6.61
N TYR A 590 -38.06 23.64 6.68
CA TYR A 590 -38.58 22.66 5.76
C TYR A 590 -40.05 22.31 6.00
N PRO A 591 -40.89 22.23 4.94
CA PRO A 591 -42.29 21.81 5.07
C PRO A 591 -42.38 20.41 5.69
N PRO A 592 -43.30 20.13 6.61
CA PRO A 592 -43.47 18.80 7.21
C PRO A 592 -43.67 17.69 6.20
N ALA A 593 -44.41 17.95 5.11
CA ALA A 593 -44.63 16.99 4.03
C ALA A 593 -43.31 16.61 3.33
N GLN A 594 -42.39 17.56 3.11
CA GLN A 594 -41.08 17.30 2.51
C GLN A 594 -40.19 16.49 3.43
N VAL A 595 -40.25 16.75 4.75
CA VAL A 595 -39.51 15.98 5.76
C VAL A 595 -40.01 14.53 5.79
N GLU A 596 -41.33 14.33 5.79
CA GLU A 596 -41.91 12.96 5.79
C GLU A 596 -41.59 12.22 4.49
N GLN A 597 -41.67 12.90 3.34
CA GLN A 597 -41.20 12.33 2.07
C GLN A 597 -39.74 11.89 2.15
N GLY A 598 -38.86 12.74 2.68
CA GLY A 598 -37.44 12.42 2.88
C GLY A 598 -37.23 11.21 3.79
N LYS A 599 -38.02 11.10 4.87
CA LYS A 599 -38.00 9.94 5.77
C LYS A 599 -38.40 8.65 5.03
N GLN A 600 -39.49 8.68 4.24
CA GLN A 600 -39.90 7.54 3.43
C GLN A 600 -38.82 7.14 2.42
N LEU A 601 -38.20 8.10 1.73
CA LEU A 601 -37.10 7.85 0.80
C LEU A 601 -35.90 7.21 1.49
N PHE A 602 -35.57 7.64 2.71
CA PHE A 602 -34.47 7.10 3.51
C PHE A 602 -34.67 5.62 3.85
N TYR A 603 -35.88 5.23 4.26
CA TYR A 603 -36.19 3.88 4.73
C TYR A 603 -36.67 2.94 3.61
N SER A 604 -37.16 3.45 2.48
CA SER A 604 -37.72 2.63 1.40
C SER A 604 -36.90 2.68 0.12
N LYS A 605 -37.04 3.75 -0.67
CA LYS A 605 -36.48 3.84 -2.04
C LYS A 605 -34.96 3.71 -2.08
N TYR A 606 -34.27 4.36 -1.16
CA TYR A 606 -32.79 4.37 -1.15
C TYR A 606 -32.19 3.49 -0.06
N ALA A 607 -32.99 2.97 0.88
CA ALA A 607 -32.59 2.04 1.96
C ALA A 607 -31.31 2.47 2.69
N CYS A 608 -31.18 3.77 3.02
CA CYS A 608 -29.98 4.35 3.63
C CYS A 608 -29.67 3.76 5.01
N GLN A 609 -30.69 3.29 5.75
CA GLN A 609 -30.59 2.61 7.05
C GLN A 609 -29.81 1.28 6.99
N SER A 610 -29.58 0.72 5.81
CA SER A 610 -28.74 -0.46 5.66
C SER A 610 -27.25 -0.20 5.99
N CYS A 611 -26.81 1.05 5.85
CA CYS A 611 -25.44 1.48 6.13
C CYS A 611 -25.35 2.52 7.25
N HIS A 612 -26.40 3.35 7.44
CA HIS A 612 -26.41 4.49 8.37
C HIS A 612 -27.41 4.30 9.50
N ILE A 613 -27.11 4.87 10.65
CA ILE A 613 -28.00 4.90 11.82
C ILE A 613 -28.56 6.33 11.96
N VAL A 614 -29.88 6.47 11.92
CA VAL A 614 -30.64 7.67 12.28
C VAL A 614 -31.36 7.44 13.61
N ASP A 615 -32.04 6.29 13.75
CA ASP A 615 -32.68 5.86 15.01
C ASP A 615 -31.94 4.66 15.58
N THR A 616 -31.27 4.84 16.71
CA THR A 616 -30.49 3.79 17.37
C THR A 616 -31.32 2.60 17.88
N LYS A 617 -32.64 2.73 17.95
CA LYS A 617 -33.54 1.65 18.38
C LYS A 617 -33.95 0.74 17.21
N VAL A 618 -33.98 1.28 16.00
CA VAL A 618 -34.50 0.61 14.80
C VAL A 618 -33.39 0.25 13.83
N ASP A 619 -32.47 1.18 13.59
CA ASP A 619 -31.46 1.05 12.56
C ASP A 619 -30.29 0.20 13.05
N LYS A 620 -29.81 -0.70 12.17
CA LYS A 620 -28.69 -1.61 12.45
C LYS A 620 -27.48 -1.36 11.55
N GLY A 621 -27.55 -0.36 10.67
CA GLY A 621 -26.44 0.04 9.83
C GLY A 621 -25.26 0.55 10.66
N TYR A 622 -24.04 0.14 10.32
CA TYR A 622 -22.84 0.57 11.06
C TYR A 622 -21.63 0.85 10.15
N VAL A 623 -21.77 0.63 8.86
CA VAL A 623 -20.69 0.84 7.88
C VAL A 623 -20.46 2.33 7.62
N GLY A 624 -21.56 3.09 7.48
CA GLY A 624 -21.51 4.53 7.30
C GLY A 624 -21.38 5.30 8.60
N PRO A 625 -21.13 6.61 8.57
CA PRO A 625 -21.20 7.45 9.75
C PRO A 625 -22.62 7.44 10.32
N THR A 626 -22.73 7.56 11.65
CA THR A 626 -24.04 7.78 12.28
C THR A 626 -24.62 9.13 11.86
N LEU A 627 -25.89 9.16 11.56
CA LEU A 627 -26.63 10.34 11.11
C LEU A 627 -27.57 10.90 12.19
N THR A 628 -27.54 10.37 13.42
CA THR A 628 -28.39 10.81 14.56
C THR A 628 -28.25 12.30 14.85
N GLN A 629 -27.12 12.92 14.50
CA GLN A 629 -26.82 14.33 14.72
C GLN A 629 -26.38 15.05 13.44
N VAL A 630 -26.67 14.48 12.27
CA VAL A 630 -26.16 15.01 11.01
C VAL A 630 -26.64 16.44 10.75
N GLY A 631 -27.85 16.79 11.16
CA GLY A 631 -28.43 18.13 11.01
C GLY A 631 -27.82 19.20 11.93
N SER A 632 -27.09 18.80 12.99
CA SER A 632 -26.26 19.71 13.79
C SER A 632 -24.82 19.76 13.33
N ARG A 633 -24.37 18.73 12.58
CA ARG A 633 -22.99 18.55 12.16
C ARG A 633 -22.69 19.14 10.79
N LEU A 634 -23.50 18.81 9.78
CA LEU A 634 -23.24 19.16 8.39
C LEU A 634 -24.12 20.33 7.93
N ASN A 635 -23.61 21.06 6.95
CA ASN A 635 -24.37 22.09 6.25
C ASN A 635 -25.40 21.44 5.29
N ALA A 636 -26.59 22.03 5.21
CA ALA A 636 -27.68 21.52 4.37
C ALA A 636 -27.28 21.43 2.89
N ALA A 637 -26.67 22.49 2.35
CA ALA A 637 -26.16 22.49 0.98
C ALA A 637 -25.12 21.41 0.72
N TRP A 638 -24.24 21.13 1.71
CA TRP A 638 -23.28 20.03 1.60
C TRP A 638 -23.99 18.67 1.50
N ILE A 639 -24.98 18.41 2.36
CA ILE A 639 -25.76 17.15 2.31
C ILE A 639 -26.44 17.01 0.95
N TYR A 640 -27.07 18.07 0.44
CA TYR A 640 -27.73 18.07 -0.86
C TYR A 640 -26.77 17.72 -1.99
N HIS A 641 -25.62 18.39 -2.10
CA HIS A 641 -24.62 18.12 -3.13
C HIS A 641 -23.99 16.72 -2.99
N TRP A 642 -23.77 16.28 -1.74
CA TRP A 642 -23.30 14.92 -1.47
C TRP A 642 -24.28 13.86 -1.98
N LEU A 643 -25.56 14.01 -1.72
CA LEU A 643 -26.61 13.09 -2.20
C LEU A 643 -26.72 13.07 -3.74
N LYS A 644 -26.46 14.21 -4.38
CA LYS A 644 -26.46 14.33 -5.85
C LYS A 644 -25.24 13.63 -6.48
N ASN A 645 -24.05 13.80 -5.96
CA ASN A 645 -22.82 13.20 -6.48
C ASN A 645 -21.71 13.18 -5.41
N PRO A 646 -21.61 12.09 -4.61
CA PRO A 646 -20.60 11.98 -3.55
C PRO A 646 -19.15 12.04 -4.07
N GLN A 647 -18.88 11.45 -5.24
CA GLN A 647 -17.54 11.38 -5.80
C GLN A 647 -17.03 12.74 -6.33
N SER A 648 -17.95 13.65 -6.73
CA SER A 648 -17.56 15.01 -7.08
C SER A 648 -17.16 15.83 -5.86
N MET A 649 -17.74 15.51 -4.70
CA MET A 649 -17.43 16.18 -3.44
C MET A 649 -16.17 15.61 -2.78
N ARG A 650 -15.96 14.30 -2.86
CA ARG A 650 -14.74 13.61 -2.39
C ARG A 650 -14.39 12.47 -3.34
N PRO A 651 -13.35 12.61 -4.16
CA PRO A 651 -12.84 11.51 -4.95
C PRO A 651 -12.52 10.30 -4.05
N GLY A 652 -13.02 9.11 -4.39
CA GLY A 652 -12.87 7.91 -3.56
C GLY A 652 -13.93 7.75 -2.46
N ALA A 653 -14.98 8.58 -2.42
CA ALA A 653 -16.13 8.35 -1.55
C ALA A 653 -16.75 6.97 -1.79
N ILE A 654 -16.95 6.22 -0.70
CA ILE A 654 -17.55 4.86 -0.74
C ILE A 654 -19.08 4.94 -0.95
N GLU A 655 -19.68 6.07 -0.57
CA GLU A 655 -21.12 6.31 -0.78
C GLU A 655 -21.45 6.17 -2.27
N PRO A 656 -22.36 5.26 -2.65
CA PRO A 656 -22.71 5.07 -4.06
C PRO A 656 -23.46 6.29 -4.62
N ASN A 657 -23.09 6.70 -5.83
CA ASN A 657 -23.89 7.67 -6.56
C ASN A 657 -25.21 7.00 -6.99
N ARG A 658 -26.30 7.42 -6.43
CA ARG A 658 -27.65 6.87 -6.69
C ARG A 658 -28.40 7.61 -7.78
N ASN A 659 -27.76 8.56 -8.47
CA ASN A 659 -28.35 9.41 -9.50
C ASN A 659 -29.70 10.03 -9.06
N MET A 660 -29.73 10.54 -7.81
CA MET A 660 -30.97 11.11 -7.25
C MET A 660 -31.42 12.30 -8.06
N ASN A 661 -32.73 12.38 -8.32
CA ASN A 661 -33.33 13.59 -8.86
C ASN A 661 -33.28 14.73 -7.82
N ASP A 662 -33.63 15.94 -8.25
CA ASP A 662 -33.51 17.12 -7.39
C ASP A 662 -34.51 17.10 -6.23
N GLU A 663 -35.74 16.67 -6.49
CA GLU A 663 -36.81 16.58 -5.50
C GLU A 663 -36.45 15.60 -4.38
N ASP A 664 -36.01 14.38 -4.72
CA ASP A 664 -35.61 13.37 -3.76
C ASP A 664 -34.42 13.82 -2.91
N ALA A 665 -33.41 14.44 -3.52
CA ALA A 665 -32.23 14.95 -2.80
C ALA A 665 -32.61 16.06 -1.82
N ARG A 666 -33.53 16.95 -2.21
CA ARG A 666 -34.04 18.01 -1.31
C ARG A 666 -34.87 17.43 -0.16
N ALA A 667 -35.75 16.47 -0.44
CA ALA A 667 -36.54 15.82 0.59
C ALA A 667 -35.70 15.06 1.60
N LEU A 668 -34.71 14.27 1.13
CA LEU A 668 -33.75 13.59 1.99
C LEU A 668 -32.93 14.58 2.82
N THR A 669 -32.45 15.66 2.22
CA THR A 669 -31.73 16.70 2.95
C THR A 669 -32.61 17.30 4.04
N ALA A 670 -33.87 17.65 3.74
CA ALA A 670 -34.82 18.17 4.72
C ALA A 670 -35.00 17.22 5.91
N PHE A 671 -35.19 15.93 5.67
CA PHE A 671 -35.26 14.90 6.70
C PHE A 671 -33.99 14.83 7.53
N LEU A 672 -32.81 14.74 6.88
CA LEU A 672 -31.53 14.65 7.56
C LEU A 672 -31.22 15.88 8.42
N MET A 673 -31.63 17.06 8.00
CA MET A 673 -31.45 18.30 8.78
C MET A 673 -32.30 18.36 10.03
N THR A 674 -33.35 17.53 10.16
CA THR A 674 -34.12 17.39 11.41
C THR A 674 -33.40 16.52 12.45
N GLN A 675 -32.37 15.75 12.06
CA GLN A 675 -31.64 14.84 12.93
C GLN A 675 -30.56 15.63 13.72
N LYS A 676 -30.98 16.24 14.83
CA LYS A 676 -30.14 17.14 15.66
C LYS A 676 -29.63 16.51 16.95
N GLY A 677 -29.96 15.22 17.21
CA GLY A 677 -29.69 14.56 18.49
C GLY A 677 -30.57 15.07 19.64
N SER A 678 -30.63 14.33 20.74
CA SER A 678 -31.25 14.83 21.96
C SER A 678 -30.16 15.40 22.86
N SER A 679 -30.33 16.63 23.32
CA SER A 679 -29.42 17.34 24.24
C SER A 679 -29.21 16.66 25.63
N LYS A 680 -29.81 15.50 25.85
CA LYS A 680 -29.76 14.76 27.13
C LYS A 680 -28.80 13.55 27.15
N GLN A 681 -28.12 13.19 26.04
CA GLN A 681 -27.26 11.99 25.99
C GLN A 681 -25.75 12.25 26.16
N GLU A 682 -25.30 13.49 26.21
CA GLU A 682 -23.87 13.83 26.36
C GLU A 682 -23.37 13.90 27.82
N ALA A 683 -24.26 13.81 28.82
CA ALA A 683 -23.89 13.91 30.23
C ALA A 683 -23.66 12.55 30.92
N LYS A 684 -23.82 11.40 30.22
CA LYS A 684 -23.59 10.05 30.78
C LYS A 684 -22.99 9.13 29.72
N LYS A 685 -21.69 9.24 29.48
CA LYS A 685 -20.81 8.11 29.14
C LYS A 685 -19.36 8.55 29.25
#